data_dec5de710a99621536c5a92c0043d13a
#
_entry.id   dec5de710a99621536c5a92c0043d13a
#
_cell.length_a   1.000
_cell.length_b   1.000
_cell.length_c   1.000
_cell.angle_alpha   90.00
_cell.angle_beta   90.00
_cell.angle_gamma   90.00
#
_symmetry.space_group_name_H-M   'P 1'
#
loop_
_entity.id
_entity.type
_entity.pdbx_description
1 polymer ?
#
loop_
_entity_poly.entity_id
_entity_poly.type
_entity_poly.pdbx_seq_one_letter_code
_entity_poly.pdbx_strand_id
1 'polypeptide(L)'
;MASASSATFASSAAHAAPARRVVFGAHRRAGVLVPARSARSVSHRLRASGPSDAANARGTATVTDASSSEASGSSRERADACEETFDTTNVSASVDEPSSSGDCPYTAVNDALGGILPTKSKVPPGGPAMLDSSVFFKSLLKAGTSPVGMPEAMLEWVALTGEETIGIKNVVGPLCVSTVDPDIVEYVCHTNAKNYKLRMLPDAFRYVIKNKGITGSDGAYNREHRRMCQKPFMNAFSLEQFSGRVEERVGALLDAWEKKCRSAGGAPLAVDVDDHSQRLTLDIVTSLAFNKDFKQVEGIDAALNGGKAPDETIITKVLDAYNDTSEIMGELFITPVPILRLQNFLGLGRVRELREGYAILEDVGCNHIIEERRAQLEENATKGDLRDYCLLDSLLRATDENGDPLPRDDVWGDVNDIMAAGHRTTASNLTVNLHHLSRMPEIQRKVAEEVACLNGRAPTFKDVQDGKLPYTQRVVKESLRKYAPINLFPRLVEDRDVLPSGHVVRPGDFILLSSWAMGRNPRVWADPDAFDPDRFTDENLRSNAERLARESAGADADEATIAMQMERMSRRIAGGRDFTYTPFGSGPRSCIGGTFALLATTVNLASMVQRFEFSVDPEKDPGFELPFFYDTTITFPSGAHVLATPRPSRLGAERAAEAPAEQPAAAGAR
;
A
#
# COMPACT_ATOMS: atom_id res chain seq x y z
N MET A 1 -58.48 46.01 -25.72
CA MET A 1 -59.15 44.77 -25.28
C MET A 1 -58.03 43.73 -25.17
N ALA A 2 -57.36 43.64 -24.12
CA ALA A 2 -57.51 42.87 -22.88
C ALA A 2 -57.53 41.38 -23.11
N SER A 3 -56.46 40.71 -22.73
CA SER A 3 -56.51 39.70 -21.68
C SER A 3 -55.07 39.27 -21.35
N ALA A 4 -54.68 39.50 -20.10
CA ALA A 4 -53.48 39.00 -19.46
C ALA A 4 -53.70 37.54 -19.07
N SER A 5 -52.68 36.72 -19.24
CA SER A 5 -52.62 35.39 -18.60
C SER A 5 -51.34 35.31 -17.76
N SER A 6 -51.55 35.33 -16.47
CA SER A 6 -50.55 35.20 -15.44
C SER A 6 -50.09 33.75 -15.32
N ALA A 7 -48.80 33.49 -15.57
CA ALA A 7 -48.16 32.20 -15.24
C ALA A 7 -47.42 32.36 -13.90
N THR A 8 -47.90 31.66 -12.91
CA THR A 8 -47.32 31.49 -11.56
C THR A 8 -46.08 30.62 -11.65
N PHE A 9 -44.93 31.20 -11.33
CA PHE A 9 -43.71 30.43 -11.04
C PHE A 9 -43.80 29.85 -9.63
N ALA A 10 -43.89 28.54 -9.55
CA ALA A 10 -43.70 27.81 -8.29
C ALA A 10 -42.21 27.69 -7.97
N SER A 11 -41.77 28.35 -6.91
CA SER A 11 -40.46 28.25 -6.30
C SER A 11 -40.36 26.87 -5.62
N SER A 12 -39.53 26.00 -6.21
CA SER A 12 -39.10 24.76 -5.55
C SER A 12 -37.94 25.08 -4.60
N ALA A 13 -38.24 25.22 -3.32
CA ALA A 13 -37.23 25.28 -2.27
C ALA A 13 -36.60 23.90 -2.09
N ALA A 14 -35.36 23.77 -2.55
CA ALA A 14 -34.54 22.60 -2.22
C ALA A 14 -34.23 22.63 -0.72
N HIS A 15 -34.71 21.61 0.00
CA HIS A 15 -34.38 21.38 1.40
C HIS A 15 -32.92 20.95 1.48
N ALA A 16 -32.07 21.85 2.00
CA ALA A 16 -30.75 21.51 2.50
C ALA A 16 -30.92 20.58 3.71
N ALA A 17 -30.48 19.35 3.60
CA ALA A 17 -30.40 18.44 4.73
C ALA A 17 -29.34 18.97 5.74
N PRO A 18 -29.61 18.92 7.05
CA PRO A 18 -28.66 19.40 8.03
C PRO A 18 -27.45 18.45 8.07
N ALA A 19 -26.25 19.02 8.07
CA ALA A 19 -25.01 18.33 8.29
C ALA A 19 -25.11 17.48 9.57
N ARG A 20 -25.08 16.16 9.42
CA ARG A 20 -25.00 15.23 10.56
C ARG A 20 -23.63 15.42 11.19
N ARG A 21 -23.62 15.92 12.44
CA ARG A 21 -22.52 15.75 13.37
C ARG A 21 -22.20 14.27 13.43
N VAL A 22 -21.06 13.84 12.92
CA VAL A 22 -20.52 12.51 13.17
C VAL A 22 -20.07 12.52 14.62
N VAL A 23 -20.94 12.08 15.50
CA VAL A 23 -20.58 11.64 16.83
C VAL A 23 -19.97 10.27 16.59
N PHE A 24 -18.70 10.08 16.94
CA PHE A 24 -18.07 8.78 17.00
C PHE A 24 -18.82 7.89 17.98
N GLY A 25 -19.83 7.21 17.48
CA GLY A 25 -20.61 6.22 18.19
C GLY A 25 -20.30 4.86 17.60
N ALA A 26 -19.81 3.96 18.43
CA ALA A 26 -19.52 2.59 18.07
C ALA A 26 -20.70 1.95 17.32
N HIS A 27 -20.57 1.75 16.01
CA HIS A 27 -21.46 0.88 15.28
C HIS A 27 -21.11 -0.58 15.61
N ARG A 28 -21.74 -1.10 16.67
CA ARG A 28 -21.83 -2.54 16.85
C ARG A 28 -22.57 -3.12 15.64
N ARG A 29 -21.89 -3.90 14.82
CA ARG A 29 -22.53 -4.81 13.88
C ARG A 29 -23.52 -5.67 14.67
N ALA A 30 -24.76 -5.76 14.22
CA ALA A 30 -25.79 -6.63 14.79
C ALA A 30 -25.37 -8.09 14.62
N GLY A 31 -24.64 -8.63 15.56
CA GLY A 31 -24.35 -10.04 15.68
C GLY A 31 -25.60 -10.74 16.23
N VAL A 32 -25.99 -11.82 15.60
CA VAL A 32 -27.03 -12.75 16.03
C VAL A 32 -26.72 -13.21 17.45
N LEU A 33 -27.65 -12.94 18.36
CA LEU A 33 -27.61 -13.38 19.76
C LEU A 33 -27.67 -14.92 19.81
N VAL A 34 -26.54 -15.56 20.17
CA VAL A 34 -26.52 -16.95 20.64
C VAL A 34 -26.49 -16.92 22.16
N PRO A 35 -27.35 -17.65 22.87
CA PRO A 35 -27.44 -17.55 24.33
C PRO A 35 -26.23 -18.16 25.03
N ALA A 36 -25.69 -17.41 25.98
CA ALA A 36 -24.56 -17.80 26.83
C ALA A 36 -24.89 -19.05 27.64
N ARG A 37 -24.12 -20.11 27.47
CA ARG A 37 -24.06 -21.24 28.41
C ARG A 37 -23.00 -20.97 29.46
N SER A 38 -23.39 -21.12 30.71
CA SER A 38 -22.61 -20.93 31.92
C SER A 38 -21.27 -21.68 31.94
N ALA A 39 -20.19 -20.95 32.20
CA ALA A 39 -18.88 -21.50 32.47
C ALA A 39 -18.86 -22.10 33.87
N ARG A 40 -18.62 -23.43 33.97
CA ARG A 40 -18.20 -24.08 35.21
C ARG A 40 -16.68 -24.03 35.31
N SER A 41 -16.19 -23.43 36.39
CA SER A 41 -14.80 -23.39 36.79
C SER A 41 -14.29 -24.80 37.10
N VAL A 42 -13.18 -25.20 36.46
CA VAL A 42 -12.36 -26.34 36.89
C VAL A 42 -10.97 -25.84 37.24
N SER A 43 -10.72 -25.79 38.55
CA SER A 43 -9.43 -25.50 39.12
C SER A 43 -8.56 -26.78 39.10
N HIS A 44 -7.46 -26.79 38.35
CA HIS A 44 -6.39 -27.80 38.51
C HIS A 44 -5.20 -27.18 39.25
N ARG A 45 -4.95 -27.72 40.45
CA ARG A 45 -3.74 -27.47 41.24
C ARG A 45 -2.56 -28.15 40.55
N LEU A 46 -1.52 -27.41 40.27
CA LEU A 46 -0.19 -27.96 39.94
C LEU A 46 0.65 -27.97 41.23
N ARG A 47 1.08 -29.16 41.59
CA ARG A 47 2.08 -29.43 42.66
C ARG A 47 3.48 -29.16 42.08
N ALA A 48 4.25 -28.40 42.84
CA ALA A 48 5.70 -28.27 42.67
C ALA A 48 6.42 -29.53 43.17
N SER A 49 7.43 -29.94 42.43
CA SER A 49 8.51 -30.81 42.94
C SER A 49 9.84 -30.24 42.43
N GLY A 50 10.70 -29.91 43.38
CA GLY A 50 12.00 -29.30 43.18
C GLY A 50 13.13 -30.35 42.94
N PRO A 51 14.40 -29.94 42.95
CA PRO A 51 15.45 -30.49 42.10
C PRO A 51 16.33 -31.53 42.80
N SER A 52 17.06 -32.35 42.01
CA SER A 52 18.21 -33.12 42.51
C SER A 52 19.38 -33.08 41.53
N ASP A 53 20.54 -32.86 42.15
CA ASP A 53 21.91 -32.79 41.66
C ASP A 53 22.42 -34.02 40.93
N ALA A 54 23.41 -33.82 40.04
CA ALA A 54 24.70 -34.55 39.95
C ALA A 54 25.42 -34.07 38.66
N ALA A 55 26.49 -33.38 38.71
CA ALA A 55 27.88 -33.67 38.97
C ALA A 55 28.66 -34.30 37.79
N ASN A 56 29.57 -33.48 37.25
CA ASN A 56 30.93 -33.80 36.77
C ASN A 56 31.20 -34.89 35.74
N ALA A 57 31.79 -34.48 34.61
CA ALA A 57 33.04 -35.08 34.14
C ALA A 57 33.78 -34.13 33.16
N ARG A 58 35.02 -33.80 33.53
CA ARG A 58 36.03 -33.12 32.73
C ARG A 58 36.63 -34.06 31.69
N GLY A 59 36.95 -33.58 30.51
CA GLY A 59 37.79 -34.24 29.54
C GLY A 59 38.54 -33.23 28.68
N THR A 60 39.80 -33.00 28.99
CA THR A 60 40.79 -32.22 28.25
C THR A 60 41.37 -33.03 27.10
N ALA A 61 41.57 -32.41 25.94
CA ALA A 61 42.63 -32.79 24.96
C ALA A 61 42.85 -31.63 23.98
N THR A 62 43.88 -30.94 24.17
CA THR A 62 45.14 -30.60 23.48
C THR A 62 45.14 -30.42 21.97
N VAL A 63 45.53 -29.20 21.63
CA VAL A 63 46.17 -28.60 20.48
C VAL A 63 47.11 -29.53 19.67
N THR A 64 47.07 -29.41 18.33
CA THR A 64 48.26 -29.42 17.49
C THR A 64 48.09 -28.53 16.27
N ASP A 65 49.06 -27.64 16.10
CA ASP A 65 49.38 -26.83 14.94
C ASP A 65 49.77 -27.67 13.72
N ALA A 66 49.45 -27.18 12.52
CA ALA A 66 50.36 -27.32 11.39
C ALA A 66 50.03 -26.27 10.29
N SER A 67 51.07 -25.57 10.00
CA SER A 67 51.34 -24.46 9.14
C SER A 67 51.36 -24.75 7.62
N SER A 68 51.30 -23.64 6.85
CA SER A 68 51.90 -23.34 5.51
C SER A 68 51.13 -23.90 4.31
N SER A 69 51.01 -23.25 3.16
CA SER A 69 51.73 -22.19 2.48
C SER A 69 50.99 -21.73 1.23
N GLU A 70 51.11 -20.47 0.92
CA GLU A 70 51.26 -19.78 -0.36
C GLU A 70 50.60 -20.32 -1.66
N ALA A 71 49.80 -19.47 -2.38
CA ALA A 71 50.23 -18.72 -3.54
C ALA A 71 49.08 -17.95 -4.25
N SER A 72 49.23 -16.67 -4.33
CA SER A 72 49.20 -15.73 -5.47
C SER A 72 48.12 -15.84 -6.55
N GLY A 73 47.50 -14.69 -6.84
CA GLY A 73 46.92 -14.43 -8.17
C GLY A 73 45.90 -13.32 -8.18
N SER A 74 46.38 -12.10 -8.30
CA SER A 74 45.89 -10.83 -8.79
C SER A 74 44.68 -10.87 -9.73
N SER A 75 43.69 -10.01 -9.49
CA SER A 75 43.31 -8.92 -10.40
C SER A 75 42.32 -7.97 -9.74
N ARG A 76 42.86 -6.84 -9.30
CA ARG A 76 42.11 -5.60 -9.04
C ARG A 76 42.09 -4.82 -10.36
N GLU A 77 40.91 -4.48 -10.86
CA GLU A 77 40.64 -3.30 -11.69
C GLU A 77 39.50 -2.54 -11.05
N ARG A 78 39.80 -1.47 -10.42
CA ARG A 78 39.71 -0.03 -10.70
C ARG A 78 38.31 0.39 -11.13
N ALA A 79 37.60 1.04 -10.24
CA ALA A 79 36.67 2.11 -10.54
C ALA A 79 37.11 3.32 -9.72
N ASP A 80 37.89 4.17 -10.35
CA ASP A 80 38.28 5.49 -9.84
C ASP A 80 37.17 6.50 -10.10
N ALA A 81 36.89 7.22 -9.05
CA ALA A 81 36.37 8.54 -8.81
C ALA A 81 36.31 9.54 -9.98
N CYS A 82 35.19 10.26 -10.05
CA CYS A 82 35.16 11.67 -10.44
C CYS A 82 34.52 12.45 -9.29
N GLU A 83 35.38 13.04 -8.44
CA GLU A 83 35.06 14.20 -7.63
C GLU A 83 35.21 15.44 -8.54
N GLU A 84 34.09 16.04 -8.93
CA GLU A 84 34.08 17.43 -9.40
C GLU A 84 33.61 18.33 -8.26
N THR A 85 34.57 19.12 -7.80
CA THR A 85 34.37 20.22 -6.86
C THR A 85 33.67 21.37 -7.56
N PHE A 86 32.45 21.70 -7.13
CA PHE A 86 31.78 22.94 -7.54
C PHE A 86 32.18 24.08 -6.63
N ASP A 87 32.83 25.07 -7.24
CA ASP A 87 33.20 26.35 -6.63
C ASP A 87 31.97 27.27 -6.56
N THR A 88 31.64 27.72 -5.35
CA THR A 88 30.53 28.63 -5.09
C THR A 88 31.06 30.05 -4.86
N THR A 89 31.29 30.79 -5.93
CA THR A 89 31.44 32.26 -5.81
C THR A 89 30.77 32.96 -6.98
N ASN A 90 29.84 33.86 -6.62
CA ASN A 90 29.30 35.00 -7.37
C ASN A 90 28.44 34.74 -8.64
N VAL A 91 27.12 34.89 -8.48
CA VAL A 91 26.33 35.65 -9.46
C VAL A 91 25.26 36.46 -8.74
N SER A 92 25.47 37.77 -8.68
CA SER A 92 24.45 38.78 -8.41
C SER A 92 23.87 39.18 -9.77
N ALA A 93 22.62 38.90 -10.04
CA ALA A 93 21.89 39.48 -11.15
C ALA A 93 20.54 39.98 -10.64
N SER A 94 20.35 41.27 -10.76
CA SER A 94 19.07 41.97 -10.65
C SER A 94 18.14 41.53 -11.80
N VAL A 95 16.95 41.08 -11.49
CA VAL A 95 15.91 40.84 -12.49
C VAL A 95 14.66 41.60 -12.11
N ASP A 96 14.25 42.48 -13.03
CA ASP A 96 13.02 43.24 -12.97
C ASP A 96 11.78 42.32 -13.10
N GLU A 97 10.69 42.68 -12.41
CA GLU A 97 9.42 41.98 -12.42
C GLU A 97 8.76 41.91 -13.81
N PRO A 98 8.24 40.78 -14.26
CA PRO A 98 7.16 40.77 -15.26
C PRO A 98 5.82 40.61 -14.58
N SER A 99 4.97 41.60 -14.74
CA SER A 99 3.53 41.56 -14.52
C SER A 99 2.88 40.65 -15.57
N SER A 100 2.38 39.50 -15.19
CA SER A 100 1.33 38.80 -15.92
C SER A 100 0.49 37.95 -14.98
N SER A 101 -0.75 38.44 -14.78
CA SER A 101 -1.85 37.67 -14.17
C SER A 101 -2.28 36.56 -15.13
N GLY A 102 -1.65 35.41 -15.01
CA GLY A 102 -2.20 34.14 -15.48
C GLY A 102 -2.95 33.49 -14.33
N ASP A 103 -4.24 33.26 -14.49
CA ASP A 103 -5.09 32.62 -13.49
C ASP A 103 -4.51 31.22 -13.16
N CYS A 104 -3.94 31.09 -11.97
CA CYS A 104 -3.50 29.83 -11.42
C CYS A 104 -4.74 28.94 -11.24
N PRO A 105 -4.72 27.66 -11.69
CA PRO A 105 -5.87 26.76 -11.54
C PRO A 105 -6.33 26.55 -10.09
N TYR A 106 -5.52 26.97 -9.12
CA TYR A 106 -5.85 26.94 -7.69
C TYR A 106 -6.69 28.12 -7.18
N THR A 107 -6.87 29.19 -7.97
CA THR A 107 -7.77 30.31 -7.59
C THR A 107 -9.22 29.87 -7.53
N ALA A 108 -9.64 28.91 -8.37
CA ALA A 108 -10.97 28.33 -8.35
C ALA A 108 -11.30 27.59 -7.04
N VAL A 109 -10.29 26.98 -6.39
CA VAL A 109 -10.45 26.29 -5.10
C VAL A 109 -10.66 27.28 -3.97
N ASN A 110 -9.98 28.43 -3.99
CA ASN A 110 -10.15 29.48 -2.98
C ASN A 110 -11.53 30.13 -3.04
N ASP A 111 -12.07 30.31 -4.23
CA ASP A 111 -13.43 30.87 -4.46
C ASP A 111 -14.51 29.87 -4.06
N ALA A 112 -14.31 28.57 -4.28
CA ALA A 112 -15.20 27.49 -3.84
C ALA A 112 -15.25 27.35 -2.31
N LEU A 113 -14.18 27.73 -1.60
CA LEU A 113 -14.09 27.67 -0.13
C LEU A 113 -14.59 28.96 0.56
N GLY A 114 -15.23 29.88 -0.17
CA GLY A 114 -15.91 31.04 0.40
C GLY A 114 -15.01 32.06 1.09
N GLY A 115 -13.74 32.19 0.69
CA GLY A 115 -12.85 33.24 1.20
C GLY A 115 -12.42 33.07 2.67
N ILE A 116 -12.54 31.89 3.25
CA ILE A 116 -12.20 31.61 4.67
C ILE A 116 -10.70 31.49 4.89
N LEU A 117 -9.89 31.40 3.82
CA LEU A 117 -8.46 31.23 3.91
C LEU A 117 -7.74 32.56 4.11
N PRO A 118 -6.73 32.64 4.99
CA PRO A 118 -6.01 33.88 5.23
C PRO A 118 -5.28 34.34 3.96
N THR A 119 -5.47 35.61 3.62
CA THR A 119 -4.76 36.29 2.55
C THR A 119 -3.25 36.08 2.65
N LYS A 120 -2.65 35.79 1.49
CA LYS A 120 -1.21 35.60 1.19
C LYS A 120 -0.28 35.83 2.38
N SER A 121 0.34 34.73 2.87
CA SER A 121 1.54 34.83 3.71
C SER A 121 2.56 35.68 2.96
N LYS A 122 3.10 36.72 3.62
CA LYS A 122 4.19 37.53 3.08
C LYS A 122 5.44 36.67 2.99
N VAL A 123 5.62 35.93 1.88
CA VAL A 123 6.90 35.32 1.55
C VAL A 123 7.85 36.48 1.24
N PRO A 124 9.01 36.59 1.89
CA PRO A 124 10.02 37.57 1.50
C PRO A 124 10.41 37.28 0.04
N PRO A 125 10.56 38.31 -0.82
CA PRO A 125 11.04 38.10 -2.18
C PRO A 125 12.34 37.30 -2.17
N GLY A 126 12.35 36.11 -2.85
CA GLY A 126 13.53 35.25 -2.96
C GLY A 126 13.86 34.34 -1.76
N GLY A 127 12.97 34.22 -0.75
CA GLY A 127 13.11 33.28 0.36
C GLY A 127 12.24 32.04 0.22
N PRO A 128 12.55 30.95 0.98
CA PRO A 128 11.72 29.75 0.97
C PRO A 128 10.30 30.04 1.47
N ALA A 129 9.29 29.40 0.84
CA ALA A 129 7.89 29.58 1.21
C ALA A 129 7.62 29.06 2.63
N MET A 130 7.03 29.90 3.47
CA MET A 130 6.74 29.60 4.86
C MET A 130 5.29 29.92 5.21
N LEU A 131 4.61 28.99 5.90
CA LEU A 131 3.28 29.21 6.46
C LEU A 131 3.33 29.38 7.97
N ASP A 132 2.38 30.20 8.48
CA ASP A 132 2.17 30.39 9.90
C ASP A 132 1.60 29.11 10.55
N SER A 133 1.96 28.87 11.81
CA SER A 133 1.46 27.76 12.62
C SER A 133 -0.07 27.73 12.74
N SER A 134 -0.74 28.89 12.67
CA SER A 134 -2.21 28.96 12.71
C SER A 134 -2.86 28.27 11.52
N VAL A 135 -2.22 28.31 10.34
CA VAL A 135 -2.67 27.60 9.13
C VAL A 135 -2.50 26.09 9.33
N PHE A 136 -1.38 25.66 9.89
CA PHE A 136 -1.13 24.25 10.18
C PHE A 136 -2.19 23.67 11.13
N PHE A 137 -2.50 24.37 12.24
CA PHE A 137 -3.53 23.90 13.18
C PHE A 137 -4.92 23.84 12.57
N LYS A 138 -5.29 24.82 11.75
CA LYS A 138 -6.59 24.80 11.03
C LYS A 138 -6.65 23.62 10.07
N SER A 139 -5.58 23.40 9.30
CA SER A 139 -5.49 22.28 8.38
C SER A 139 -5.46 20.93 9.11
N LEU A 140 -4.81 20.84 10.28
CA LEU A 140 -4.82 19.63 11.11
C LEU A 140 -6.23 19.31 11.63
N LEU A 141 -6.97 20.32 12.09
CA LEU A 141 -8.37 20.14 12.51
C LEU A 141 -9.25 19.68 11.35
N LYS A 142 -9.07 20.28 10.15
CA LYS A 142 -9.77 19.86 8.93
C LYS A 142 -9.36 18.45 8.51
N ALA A 143 -8.07 18.13 8.53
CA ALA A 143 -7.57 16.79 8.23
C ALA A 143 -8.13 15.72 9.15
N GLY A 144 -8.41 16.03 10.43
CA GLY A 144 -9.07 15.12 11.36
C GLY A 144 -10.53 14.81 11.01
N THR A 145 -11.15 15.57 10.10
CA THR A 145 -12.52 15.34 9.59
C THR A 145 -12.55 14.96 8.11
N SER A 146 -11.42 15.07 7.41
CA SER A 146 -11.28 14.67 6.01
C SER A 146 -11.02 13.18 5.89
N PRO A 147 -11.61 12.50 4.91
CA PRO A 147 -11.30 11.10 4.61
C PRO A 147 -9.86 10.89 4.14
N VAL A 148 -9.23 11.92 3.56
CA VAL A 148 -7.84 11.87 3.07
C VAL A 148 -6.84 12.27 4.15
N GLY A 149 -7.24 13.16 5.04
CA GLY A 149 -6.38 13.66 6.11
C GLY A 149 -5.35 14.69 5.65
N MET A 150 -4.13 14.56 6.16
CA MET A 150 -3.04 15.52 5.91
C MET A 150 -2.67 15.74 4.42
N PRO A 151 -2.71 14.73 3.52
CA PRO A 151 -2.38 14.96 2.10
C PRO A 151 -3.29 15.98 1.39
N GLU A 152 -4.56 16.08 1.78
CA GLU A 152 -5.45 17.11 1.25
C GLU A 152 -4.99 18.51 1.66
N ALA A 153 -4.59 18.67 2.93
CA ALA A 153 -4.04 19.92 3.42
C ALA A 153 -2.74 20.32 2.69
N MET A 154 -1.90 19.34 2.30
CA MET A 154 -0.69 19.62 1.51
C MET A 154 -1.02 20.29 0.17
N LEU A 155 -2.03 19.82 -0.55
CA LEU A 155 -2.47 20.47 -1.79
C LEU A 155 -3.11 21.85 -1.54
N GLU A 156 -3.84 22.01 -0.45
CA GLU A 156 -4.35 23.34 -0.05
C GLU A 156 -3.21 24.34 0.22
N TRP A 157 -2.12 23.91 0.84
CA TRP A 157 -0.97 24.77 1.07
C TRP A 157 -0.26 25.17 -0.22
N VAL A 158 -0.14 24.22 -1.18
CA VAL A 158 0.34 24.53 -2.53
C VAL A 158 -0.56 25.56 -3.20
N ALA A 159 -1.89 25.39 -3.14
CA ALA A 159 -2.84 26.33 -3.69
C ALA A 159 -2.77 27.73 -3.05
N LEU A 160 -2.50 27.79 -1.75
CA LEU A 160 -2.38 29.06 -1.00
C LEU A 160 -1.10 29.83 -1.32
N THR A 161 0.00 29.14 -1.53
CA THR A 161 1.33 29.75 -1.68
C THR A 161 1.77 29.86 -3.15
N GLY A 162 1.28 28.98 -4.01
CA GLY A 162 1.79 28.79 -5.37
C GLY A 162 3.08 27.95 -5.43
N GLU A 163 3.59 27.48 -4.26
CA GLU A 163 4.86 26.79 -4.16
C GLU A 163 4.64 25.29 -3.83
N GLU A 164 5.42 24.41 -4.44
CA GLU A 164 5.33 22.95 -4.22
C GLU A 164 6.07 22.47 -2.96
N THR A 165 6.98 23.31 -2.40
CA THR A 165 7.71 23.04 -1.16
C THR A 165 7.52 24.15 -0.17
N ILE A 166 6.97 23.84 0.99
CA ILE A 166 6.47 24.82 1.95
C ILE A 166 6.95 24.44 3.35
N GLY A 167 7.65 25.36 4.04
CA GLY A 167 7.99 25.23 5.45
C GLY A 167 6.83 25.66 6.33
N ILE A 168 6.53 24.88 7.37
CA ILE A 168 5.51 25.21 8.36
C ILE A 168 6.19 25.28 9.72
N LYS A 169 6.29 26.48 10.25
CA LYS A 169 6.91 26.71 11.55
C LYS A 169 5.90 26.49 12.66
N ASN A 170 6.12 25.47 13.47
CA ASN A 170 5.34 25.27 14.68
C ASN A 170 5.69 26.30 15.74
N VAL A 171 4.73 26.69 16.59
CA VAL A 171 4.97 27.60 17.74
C VAL A 171 5.95 26.96 18.70
N VAL A 172 5.78 25.68 18.94
CA VAL A 172 6.68 24.83 19.76
C VAL A 172 6.84 23.50 19.03
N GLY A 173 8.07 23.11 18.77
CA GLY A 173 8.36 21.83 18.13
C GLY A 173 9.14 21.94 16.81
N PRO A 174 9.30 20.83 16.11
CA PRO A 174 10.08 20.73 14.88
C PRO A 174 9.43 21.49 13.71
N LEU A 175 10.28 21.92 12.76
CA LEU A 175 9.83 22.42 11.47
C LEU A 175 9.27 21.24 10.66
N CYS A 176 8.10 21.45 10.06
CA CYS A 176 7.55 20.59 9.03
C CYS A 176 7.84 21.21 7.66
N VAL A 177 8.48 20.48 6.76
CA VAL A 177 8.58 20.88 5.36
C VAL A 177 7.71 19.94 4.54
N SER A 178 6.61 20.46 4.00
CA SER A 178 5.70 19.76 3.11
C SER A 178 6.15 19.93 1.67
N THR A 179 6.17 18.85 0.88
CA THR A 179 6.55 18.95 -0.53
C THR A 179 5.78 17.98 -1.41
N VAL A 180 5.45 18.45 -2.62
CA VAL A 180 5.00 17.67 -3.78
C VAL A 180 5.95 17.85 -4.97
N ASP A 181 7.08 18.54 -4.76
CA ASP A 181 8.12 18.78 -5.75
C ASP A 181 8.95 17.51 -5.97
N PRO A 182 8.99 16.95 -7.20
CA PRO A 182 9.75 15.74 -7.50
C PRO A 182 11.25 15.88 -7.27
N ASP A 183 11.83 17.08 -7.41
CA ASP A 183 13.26 17.32 -7.21
C ASP A 183 13.63 17.22 -5.72
N ILE A 184 12.78 17.74 -4.84
CA ILE A 184 12.96 17.59 -3.40
C ILE A 184 12.75 16.14 -2.97
N VAL A 185 11.79 15.43 -3.58
CA VAL A 185 11.60 13.99 -3.32
C VAL A 185 12.85 13.20 -3.73
N GLU A 186 13.45 13.49 -4.89
CA GLU A 186 14.72 12.88 -5.29
C GLU A 186 15.83 13.20 -4.31
N TYR A 187 15.98 14.45 -3.92
CA TYR A 187 17.00 14.88 -2.97
C TYR A 187 16.90 14.13 -1.65
N VAL A 188 15.73 14.13 -1.05
CA VAL A 188 15.45 13.50 0.26
C VAL A 188 15.55 11.98 0.20
N CYS A 189 15.06 11.35 -0.87
CA CYS A 189 14.97 9.89 -0.96
C CYS A 189 16.20 9.23 -1.62
N HIS A 190 17.01 9.98 -2.39
CA HIS A 190 18.16 9.41 -3.11
C HIS A 190 19.44 10.21 -2.92
N THR A 191 19.48 11.48 -3.34
CA THR A 191 20.72 12.27 -3.38
C THR A 191 21.36 12.41 -2.01
N ASN A 192 20.56 12.77 -1.00
CA ASN A 192 21.01 12.89 0.39
C ASN A 192 20.25 11.94 1.33
N ALA A 193 19.83 10.75 0.84
CA ALA A 193 19.03 9.79 1.60
C ALA A 193 19.67 9.37 2.94
N LYS A 194 20.99 9.52 3.10
CA LYS A 194 21.69 9.24 4.35
C LYS A 194 21.21 10.12 5.51
N ASN A 195 20.78 11.37 5.21
CA ASN A 195 20.29 12.33 6.20
C ASN A 195 18.78 12.19 6.48
N TYR A 196 18.06 11.38 5.69
CA TYR A 196 16.60 11.24 5.74
C TYR A 196 16.15 9.78 5.80
N LYS A 197 16.97 8.89 6.35
CA LYS A 197 16.69 7.45 6.40
C LYS A 197 15.68 7.05 7.47
N LEU A 198 15.49 7.89 8.50
CA LEU A 198 14.57 7.62 9.60
C LEU A 198 13.13 7.88 9.18
N ARG A 199 12.23 6.96 9.53
CA ARG A 199 10.79 7.13 9.33
C ARG A 199 10.17 7.88 10.50
N MET A 200 9.28 8.81 10.20
CA MET A 200 8.36 9.33 11.20
C MET A 200 7.18 8.38 11.32
N LEU A 201 7.17 7.58 12.36
CA LEU A 201 6.06 6.67 12.68
C LEU A 201 5.27 7.18 13.88
N PRO A 202 3.95 6.95 13.92
CA PRO A 202 3.13 7.27 15.07
C PRO A 202 3.66 6.62 16.34
N ASP A 203 3.56 7.32 17.46
CA ASP A 203 3.96 6.79 18.76
C ASP A 203 3.18 5.55 19.17
N ALA A 204 1.89 5.48 18.80
CA ALA A 204 1.06 4.29 19.02
C ALA A 204 1.64 3.05 18.33
N PHE A 205 2.09 3.20 17.09
CA PHE A 205 2.74 2.13 16.34
C PHE A 205 4.02 1.66 17.03
N ARG A 206 4.94 2.60 17.36
CA ARG A 206 6.18 2.28 18.09
C ARG A 206 5.95 1.62 19.45
N TYR A 207 4.88 2.04 20.13
CA TYR A 207 4.49 1.50 21.43
C TYR A 207 4.12 0.01 21.37
N VAL A 208 3.44 -0.43 20.31
CA VAL A 208 2.98 -1.81 20.14
C VAL A 208 4.07 -2.70 19.57
N ILE A 209 4.70 -2.31 18.45
CA ILE A 209 5.68 -3.15 17.73
C ILE A 209 7.08 -3.12 18.34
N LYS A 210 7.33 -2.27 19.34
CA LYS A 210 8.62 -2.16 20.05
C LYS A 210 9.82 -1.94 19.11
N ASN A 211 9.64 -1.24 17.98
CA ASN A 211 10.65 -1.00 16.93
C ASN A 211 11.22 -2.29 16.30
N LYS A 212 10.48 -3.39 16.32
CA LYS A 212 10.83 -4.63 15.61
C LYS A 212 10.27 -4.62 14.19
N GLY A 213 10.77 -5.53 13.35
CA GLY A 213 10.39 -5.65 11.95
C GLY A 213 10.97 -4.54 11.05
N ILE A 214 10.85 -4.73 9.74
CA ILE A 214 11.40 -3.82 8.72
C ILE A 214 10.66 -2.49 8.60
N THR A 215 9.42 -2.41 9.06
CA THR A 215 8.62 -1.18 9.05
C THR A 215 8.97 -0.28 10.22
N GLY A 216 9.06 -0.87 11.41
CA GLY A 216 9.23 -0.14 12.67
C GLY A 216 10.66 0.18 13.06
N SER A 217 11.63 -0.52 12.49
CA SER A 217 13.04 -0.39 12.84
C SER A 217 13.79 0.60 11.96
N ASP A 218 14.94 1.05 12.45
CA ASP A 218 15.85 1.98 11.78
C ASP A 218 17.31 1.47 11.86
N GLY A 219 18.23 2.17 11.21
CA GLY A 219 19.68 1.96 11.33
C GLY A 219 20.19 0.65 10.71
N ALA A 220 21.18 0.01 11.37
CA ALA A 220 21.83 -1.21 10.90
C ALA A 220 20.84 -2.39 10.92
N TYR A 221 20.09 -2.54 12.01
CA TYR A 221 19.06 -3.56 12.17
C TYR A 221 18.09 -3.56 10.97
N ASN A 222 17.52 -2.41 10.63
CA ASN A 222 16.62 -2.33 9.48
C ASN A 222 17.28 -2.74 8.17
N ARG A 223 18.53 -2.31 7.92
CA ARG A 223 19.23 -2.65 6.67
C ARG A 223 19.44 -4.16 6.53
N GLU A 224 19.78 -4.82 7.63
CA GLU A 224 20.03 -6.25 7.64
C GLU A 224 18.74 -7.06 7.44
N HIS A 225 17.72 -6.81 8.26
CA HIS A 225 16.41 -7.46 8.16
C HIS A 225 15.77 -7.23 6.80
N ARG A 226 15.83 -5.98 6.29
CA ARG A 226 15.34 -5.65 4.95
C ARG A 226 16.06 -6.43 3.86
N ARG A 227 17.38 -6.60 3.96
CA ARG A 227 18.17 -7.39 2.98
C ARG A 227 17.74 -8.86 2.98
N MET A 228 17.45 -9.44 4.14
CA MET A 228 16.96 -10.82 4.26
C MET A 228 15.56 -10.93 3.64
N CYS A 229 14.62 -10.07 4.03
CA CYS A 229 13.25 -10.10 3.56
C CYS A 229 13.10 -9.77 2.06
N GLN A 230 14.01 -8.98 1.48
CA GLN A 230 13.92 -8.56 0.08
C GLN A 230 14.32 -9.65 -0.92
N LYS A 231 15.22 -10.57 -0.53
CA LYS A 231 15.77 -11.59 -1.45
C LYS A 231 14.72 -12.38 -2.22
N PRO A 232 13.65 -12.91 -1.63
CA PRO A 232 12.64 -13.69 -2.35
C PRO A 232 11.88 -12.87 -3.39
N PHE A 233 11.64 -11.57 -3.13
CA PHE A 233 10.90 -10.69 -4.04
C PHE A 233 11.72 -10.22 -5.25
N MET A 234 13.04 -10.42 -5.22
CA MET A 234 13.95 -10.06 -6.32
C MET A 234 14.42 -11.26 -7.14
N ASN A 235 14.15 -12.48 -6.70
CA ASN A 235 14.59 -13.70 -7.38
C ASN A 235 13.54 -14.13 -8.42
N ALA A 236 13.95 -14.28 -9.68
CA ALA A 236 13.08 -14.72 -10.78
C ALA A 236 12.41 -16.09 -10.48
N PHE A 237 13.16 -17.03 -9.89
CA PHE A 237 12.62 -18.34 -9.52
C PHE A 237 11.50 -18.24 -8.47
N SER A 238 11.70 -17.41 -7.45
CA SER A 238 10.66 -17.16 -6.45
C SER A 238 9.43 -16.49 -7.05
N LEU A 239 9.61 -15.55 -7.98
CA LEU A 239 8.49 -14.90 -8.69
C LEU A 239 7.68 -15.88 -9.54
N GLU A 240 8.32 -16.87 -10.17
CA GLU A 240 7.62 -17.92 -10.91
C GLU A 240 6.76 -18.81 -9.99
N GLN A 241 7.32 -19.24 -8.85
CA GLN A 241 6.56 -19.98 -7.84
C GLN A 241 5.41 -19.13 -7.27
N PHE A 242 5.65 -17.84 -7.09
CA PHE A 242 4.64 -16.90 -6.61
C PHE A 242 3.49 -16.76 -7.62
N SER A 243 3.77 -16.75 -8.93
CA SER A 243 2.76 -16.72 -9.97
C SER A 243 1.75 -17.87 -9.81
N GLY A 244 2.25 -19.09 -9.73
CA GLY A 244 1.39 -20.27 -9.59
C GLY A 244 0.45 -20.23 -8.37
N ARG A 245 0.94 -19.73 -7.24
CA ARG A 245 0.10 -19.58 -6.03
C ARG A 245 -0.93 -18.46 -6.17
N VAL A 246 -0.60 -17.35 -6.81
CA VAL A 246 -1.56 -16.27 -7.10
C VAL A 246 -2.66 -16.80 -8.04
N GLU A 247 -2.28 -17.49 -9.10
CA GLU A 247 -3.21 -18.10 -10.07
C GLU A 247 -4.16 -19.11 -9.38
N GLU A 248 -3.62 -19.96 -8.50
CA GLU A 248 -4.40 -20.92 -7.73
C GLU A 248 -5.44 -20.22 -6.84
N ARG A 249 -5.03 -19.22 -6.06
CA ARG A 249 -5.94 -18.57 -5.11
C ARG A 249 -7.02 -17.73 -5.80
N VAL A 250 -6.66 -16.95 -6.83
CA VAL A 250 -7.67 -16.20 -7.60
C VAL A 250 -8.58 -17.14 -8.37
N GLY A 251 -8.04 -18.24 -8.92
CA GLY A 251 -8.83 -19.27 -9.56
C GLY A 251 -9.90 -19.85 -8.64
N ALA A 252 -9.51 -20.25 -7.43
CA ALA A 252 -10.43 -20.80 -6.42
C ALA A 252 -11.55 -19.81 -6.04
N LEU A 253 -11.20 -18.51 -5.87
CA LEU A 253 -12.20 -17.47 -5.60
C LEU A 253 -13.22 -17.35 -6.75
N LEU A 254 -12.72 -17.32 -7.99
CA LEU A 254 -13.58 -17.19 -9.16
C LEU A 254 -14.43 -18.43 -9.41
N ASP A 255 -13.94 -19.63 -9.08
CA ASP A 255 -14.71 -20.89 -9.12
C ASP A 255 -15.87 -20.85 -8.11
N ALA A 256 -15.63 -20.31 -6.90
CA ALA A 256 -16.67 -20.12 -5.89
C ALA A 256 -17.77 -19.17 -6.38
N TRP A 257 -17.40 -18.06 -7.03
CA TRP A 257 -18.34 -17.11 -7.62
C TRP A 257 -19.14 -17.74 -8.78
N GLU A 258 -18.48 -18.44 -9.70
CA GLU A 258 -19.16 -19.14 -10.82
C GLU A 258 -20.14 -20.19 -10.32
N LYS A 259 -19.75 -20.97 -9.31
CA LYS A 259 -20.62 -21.99 -8.68
C LYS A 259 -21.88 -21.34 -8.11
N LYS A 260 -21.74 -20.17 -7.44
CA LYS A 260 -22.90 -19.41 -6.93
C LYS A 260 -23.79 -18.90 -8.04
N CYS A 261 -23.24 -18.31 -9.09
CA CYS A 261 -24.00 -17.83 -10.26
C CYS A 261 -24.73 -18.98 -10.96
N ARG A 262 -24.08 -20.14 -11.14
CA ARG A 262 -24.69 -21.33 -11.72
C ARG A 262 -25.89 -21.83 -10.90
N SER A 263 -25.74 -21.88 -9.57
CA SER A 263 -26.85 -22.30 -8.69
C SER A 263 -28.02 -21.32 -8.70
N ALA A 264 -27.76 -20.05 -9.04
CA ALA A 264 -28.77 -18.98 -9.21
C ALA A 264 -29.30 -18.88 -10.67
N GLY A 265 -29.09 -19.88 -11.52
CA GLY A 265 -29.54 -19.88 -12.91
C GLY A 265 -28.79 -18.94 -13.84
N GLY A 266 -27.59 -18.51 -13.47
CA GLY A 266 -26.74 -17.58 -14.22
C GLY A 266 -26.95 -16.11 -13.85
N ALA A 267 -27.71 -15.83 -12.80
CA ALA A 267 -27.89 -14.46 -12.30
C ALA A 267 -26.57 -13.84 -11.84
N PRO A 268 -26.40 -12.51 -11.97
CA PRO A 268 -25.26 -11.78 -11.43
C PRO A 268 -25.13 -12.01 -9.92
N LEU A 269 -23.89 -12.09 -9.45
CA LEU A 269 -23.55 -12.19 -8.02
C LEU A 269 -23.24 -10.81 -7.45
N ALA A 270 -23.97 -10.37 -6.42
CA ALA A 270 -23.60 -9.20 -5.65
C ALA A 270 -22.41 -9.54 -4.74
N VAL A 271 -21.30 -8.83 -4.92
CA VAL A 271 -20.03 -9.08 -4.24
C VAL A 271 -19.57 -7.84 -3.48
N ASP A 272 -19.23 -7.99 -2.21
CA ASP A 272 -18.38 -7.02 -1.53
C ASP A 272 -16.92 -7.30 -1.93
N VAL A 273 -16.42 -6.53 -2.91
CA VAL A 273 -15.07 -6.76 -3.44
C VAL A 273 -13.98 -6.33 -2.47
N ASP A 274 -14.29 -5.53 -1.44
CA ASP A 274 -13.32 -5.22 -0.39
C ASP A 274 -13.08 -6.41 0.53
N ASP A 275 -14.15 -7.03 1.08
CA ASP A 275 -14.02 -8.23 1.91
C ASP A 275 -13.35 -9.38 1.14
N HIS A 276 -13.82 -9.67 -0.08
CA HIS A 276 -13.26 -10.76 -0.87
C HIS A 276 -11.80 -10.51 -1.29
N SER A 277 -11.41 -9.26 -1.59
CA SER A 277 -10.02 -8.92 -1.91
C SER A 277 -9.12 -9.05 -0.69
N GLN A 278 -9.56 -8.64 0.50
CA GLN A 278 -8.78 -8.81 1.74
C GLN A 278 -8.52 -10.28 2.05
N ARG A 279 -9.54 -11.13 1.93
CA ARG A 279 -9.40 -12.58 2.12
C ARG A 279 -8.48 -13.21 1.09
N LEU A 280 -8.66 -12.90 -0.19
CA LEU A 280 -7.79 -13.39 -1.27
C LEU A 280 -6.33 -13.02 -1.05
N THR A 281 -6.06 -11.75 -0.76
CA THR A 281 -4.67 -11.28 -0.61
C THR A 281 -4.02 -11.75 0.68
N LEU A 282 -4.80 -12.01 1.74
CA LEU A 282 -4.27 -12.65 2.95
C LEU A 282 -3.83 -14.09 2.67
N ASP A 283 -4.64 -14.90 1.97
CA ASP A 283 -4.24 -16.26 1.57
C ASP A 283 -3.01 -16.24 0.65
N ILE A 284 -2.95 -15.31 -0.29
CA ILE A 284 -1.80 -15.15 -1.17
C ILE A 284 -0.54 -14.86 -0.34
N VAL A 285 -0.54 -13.83 0.50
CA VAL A 285 0.67 -13.44 1.23
C VAL A 285 1.12 -14.49 2.24
N THR A 286 0.20 -15.14 2.94
CA THR A 286 0.55 -16.16 3.94
C THR A 286 1.08 -17.44 3.29
N SER A 287 0.50 -17.83 2.15
CA SER A 287 1.01 -18.99 1.39
C SER A 287 2.40 -18.75 0.81
N LEU A 288 2.67 -17.53 0.31
CA LEU A 288 3.94 -17.18 -0.32
C LEU A 288 5.05 -16.91 0.68
N ALA A 289 4.76 -16.08 1.68
CA ALA A 289 5.77 -15.65 2.63
C ALA A 289 6.07 -16.70 3.70
N PHE A 290 5.08 -17.52 4.06
CA PHE A 290 5.18 -18.43 5.21
C PHE A 290 4.91 -19.90 4.90
N ASN A 291 4.54 -20.20 3.64
CA ASN A 291 4.07 -21.53 3.22
C ASN A 291 2.89 -22.03 4.09
N LYS A 292 2.02 -21.11 4.51
CA LYS A 292 0.84 -21.36 5.35
C LYS A 292 -0.40 -20.87 4.66
N ASP A 293 -1.38 -21.74 4.49
CA ASP A 293 -2.67 -21.44 3.91
C ASP A 293 -3.69 -21.14 5.02
N PHE A 294 -4.28 -19.95 4.99
CA PHE A 294 -5.31 -19.55 5.95
C PHE A 294 -6.73 -19.90 5.48
N LYS A 295 -6.88 -20.40 4.25
CA LYS A 295 -8.16 -20.87 3.69
C LYS A 295 -9.29 -19.84 3.74
N GLN A 296 -8.95 -18.58 3.53
CA GLN A 296 -9.92 -17.49 3.52
C GLN A 296 -10.86 -17.58 2.33
N VAL A 297 -10.31 -18.01 1.18
CA VAL A 297 -11.09 -18.21 -0.06
C VAL A 297 -12.06 -19.37 0.09
N GLU A 298 -11.67 -20.46 0.76
CA GLU A 298 -12.55 -21.57 1.09
C GLU A 298 -13.67 -21.15 2.06
N GLY A 299 -13.40 -20.18 2.93
CA GLY A 299 -14.42 -19.53 3.77
C GLY A 299 -15.46 -18.78 2.95
N ILE A 300 -15.04 -18.09 1.87
CA ILE A 300 -15.93 -17.44 0.93
C ILE A 300 -16.80 -18.49 0.19
N ASP A 301 -16.19 -19.58 -0.32
CA ASP A 301 -16.94 -20.65 -0.99
C ASP A 301 -17.99 -21.26 -0.07
N ALA A 302 -17.62 -21.55 1.18
CA ALA A 302 -18.56 -22.10 2.17
C ALA A 302 -19.73 -21.13 2.47
N ALA A 303 -19.44 -19.82 2.58
CA ALA A 303 -20.48 -18.81 2.80
C ALA A 303 -21.43 -18.64 1.60
N LEU A 304 -20.90 -18.67 0.39
CA LEU A 304 -21.69 -18.48 -0.83
C LEU A 304 -22.48 -19.72 -1.23
N ASN A 305 -21.89 -20.89 -1.11
CA ASN A 305 -22.38 -22.13 -1.72
C ASN A 305 -22.83 -23.18 -0.70
N GLY A 306 -22.72 -22.88 0.58
CA GLY A 306 -22.94 -23.84 1.65
C GLY A 306 -21.76 -24.80 1.79
N GLY A 307 -21.57 -25.32 2.96
CA GLY A 307 -20.47 -26.21 3.30
C GLY A 307 -19.98 -25.97 4.71
N LYS A 308 -19.05 -26.81 5.16
CA LYS A 308 -18.38 -26.58 6.43
C LYS A 308 -17.29 -25.53 6.21
N ALA A 309 -17.45 -24.36 6.81
CA ALA A 309 -16.37 -23.38 6.84
C ALA A 309 -15.10 -24.03 7.42
N PRO A 310 -13.92 -23.65 6.93
CA PRO A 310 -12.65 -23.99 7.58
C PRO A 310 -12.70 -23.59 9.06
N ASP A 311 -11.81 -24.14 9.90
CA ASP A 311 -11.83 -23.89 11.34
C ASP A 311 -11.77 -22.37 11.62
N GLU A 312 -12.94 -21.81 11.98
CA GLU A 312 -13.16 -20.36 12.07
C GLU A 312 -12.30 -19.67 13.15
N THR A 313 -11.74 -20.44 14.08
CA THR A 313 -11.11 -19.89 15.28
C THR A 313 -9.85 -19.09 15.02
N ILE A 314 -9.05 -19.46 14.01
CA ILE A 314 -7.79 -18.77 13.67
C ILE A 314 -8.04 -17.74 12.56
N ILE A 315 -8.75 -18.15 11.54
CA ILE A 315 -8.95 -17.42 10.28
C ILE A 315 -9.66 -16.07 10.49
N THR A 316 -10.83 -16.13 11.16
CA THR A 316 -11.64 -14.93 11.41
C THR A 316 -10.93 -13.95 12.35
N LYS A 317 -10.26 -14.48 13.38
CA LYS A 317 -9.57 -13.65 14.37
C LYS A 317 -8.41 -12.84 13.81
N VAL A 318 -7.65 -13.37 12.83
CA VAL A 318 -6.51 -12.65 12.27
C VAL A 318 -6.96 -11.44 11.45
N LEU A 319 -7.95 -11.62 10.57
CA LEU A 319 -8.45 -10.53 9.74
C LEU A 319 -9.11 -9.44 10.60
N ASP A 320 -9.97 -9.84 11.54
CA ASP A 320 -10.61 -8.92 12.47
C ASP A 320 -9.57 -8.18 13.32
N ALA A 321 -8.57 -8.89 13.86
CA ALA A 321 -7.51 -8.28 14.66
C ALA A 321 -6.66 -7.28 13.85
N TYR A 322 -6.38 -7.54 12.56
CA TYR A 322 -5.72 -6.55 11.69
C TYR A 322 -6.59 -5.33 11.43
N ASN A 323 -7.88 -5.52 11.16
CA ASN A 323 -8.80 -4.42 10.90
C ASN A 323 -8.96 -3.55 12.14
N ASP A 324 -9.22 -4.16 13.31
CA ASP A 324 -9.38 -3.44 14.59
C ASP A 324 -8.09 -2.71 14.99
N THR A 325 -6.94 -3.37 14.91
CA THR A 325 -5.66 -2.74 15.30
C THR A 325 -5.29 -1.59 14.37
N SER A 326 -5.58 -1.69 13.06
CA SER A 326 -5.34 -0.61 12.10
C SER A 326 -6.23 0.61 12.38
N GLU A 327 -7.52 0.41 12.63
CA GLU A 327 -8.47 1.47 12.98
C GLU A 327 -8.01 2.19 14.25
N ILE A 328 -7.70 1.41 15.31
CA ILE A 328 -7.25 1.99 16.58
C ILE A 328 -5.91 2.74 16.42
N MET A 329 -4.99 2.22 15.63
CA MET A 329 -3.73 2.93 15.35
C MET A 329 -3.97 4.25 14.61
N GLY A 330 -4.95 4.30 13.71
CA GLY A 330 -5.37 5.54 13.05
C GLY A 330 -5.92 6.55 14.06
N GLU A 331 -6.80 6.14 14.97
CA GLU A 331 -7.35 7.00 16.04
C GLU A 331 -6.27 7.53 16.98
N LEU A 332 -5.29 6.70 17.30
CA LEU A 332 -4.21 7.04 18.23
C LEU A 332 -2.98 7.67 17.53
N PHE A 333 -3.07 7.97 16.22
CA PHE A 333 -1.95 8.40 15.38
C PHE A 333 -1.14 9.55 15.97
N ILE A 334 -1.81 10.55 16.55
CA ILE A 334 -1.19 11.75 17.14
C ILE A 334 -1.04 11.67 18.67
N THR A 335 -1.38 10.54 19.29
CA THR A 335 -1.36 10.42 20.76
C THR A 335 0.07 10.16 21.26
N PRO A 336 0.66 11.05 22.06
CA PRO A 336 2.03 10.88 22.57
C PRO A 336 2.20 9.66 23.47
N VAL A 337 3.37 9.02 23.46
CA VAL A 337 3.69 7.83 24.28
C VAL A 337 3.37 8.00 25.78
N PRO A 338 3.65 9.14 26.44
CA PRO A 338 3.28 9.30 27.84
C PRO A 338 1.77 9.16 28.11
N ILE A 339 0.94 9.68 27.18
CA ILE A 339 -0.52 9.58 27.26
C ILE A 339 -0.97 8.14 27.01
N LEU A 340 -0.39 7.46 26.02
CA LEU A 340 -0.65 6.04 25.75
C LEU A 340 -0.32 5.16 26.98
N ARG A 341 0.81 5.43 27.65
CA ARG A 341 1.20 4.72 28.88
C ARG A 341 0.23 4.98 30.02
N LEU A 342 -0.22 6.22 30.19
CA LEU A 342 -1.20 6.58 31.20
C LEU A 342 -2.56 5.92 30.93
N GLN A 343 -3.06 5.98 29.70
CA GLN A 343 -4.29 5.30 29.28
C GLN A 343 -4.20 3.79 29.53
N ASN A 344 -3.07 3.17 29.16
CA ASN A 344 -2.85 1.75 29.40
C ASN A 344 -2.81 1.41 30.92
N PHE A 345 -2.14 2.24 31.72
CA PHE A 345 -2.07 2.06 33.19
C PHE A 345 -3.45 2.16 33.85
N LEU A 346 -4.26 3.12 33.41
CA LEU A 346 -5.62 3.34 33.95
C LEU A 346 -6.66 2.41 33.33
N GLY A 347 -6.33 1.60 32.35
CA GLY A 347 -7.28 0.78 31.60
C GLY A 347 -8.31 1.61 30.82
N LEU A 348 -7.93 2.83 30.42
CA LEU A 348 -8.78 3.78 29.71
C LEU A 348 -8.48 3.81 28.21
N GLY A 349 -9.49 4.16 27.42
CA GLY A 349 -9.36 4.32 25.98
C GLY A 349 -9.09 3.00 25.26
N ARG A 350 -8.82 3.10 23.94
CA ARG A 350 -8.67 1.94 23.04
C ARG A 350 -7.28 1.31 23.07
N VAL A 351 -6.33 1.82 23.89
CA VAL A 351 -4.96 1.25 23.98
C VAL A 351 -4.97 -0.21 24.45
N ARG A 352 -5.92 -0.56 25.32
CA ARG A 352 -6.09 -1.94 25.78
C ARG A 352 -6.55 -2.85 24.63
N GLU A 353 -7.55 -2.43 23.87
CA GLU A 353 -8.07 -3.15 22.70
C GLU A 353 -6.94 -3.35 21.64
N LEU A 354 -6.15 -2.29 21.37
CA LEU A 354 -4.98 -2.37 20.49
C LEU A 354 -4.00 -3.47 20.93
N ARG A 355 -3.70 -3.55 22.23
CA ARG A 355 -2.79 -4.57 22.75
C ARG A 355 -3.39 -5.97 22.71
N GLU A 356 -4.68 -6.11 22.99
CA GLU A 356 -5.38 -7.40 22.91
C GLU A 356 -5.42 -7.91 21.47
N GLY A 357 -5.74 -7.05 20.48
CA GLY A 357 -5.69 -7.39 19.08
C GLY A 357 -4.28 -7.78 18.63
N TYR A 358 -3.27 -7.01 19.04
CA TYR A 358 -1.88 -7.32 18.70
C TYR A 358 -1.38 -8.64 19.34
N ALA A 359 -1.85 -8.97 20.55
CA ALA A 359 -1.54 -10.24 21.20
C ALA A 359 -2.14 -11.46 20.45
N ILE A 360 -3.32 -11.29 19.83
CA ILE A 360 -3.89 -12.31 18.95
C ILE A 360 -3.00 -12.52 17.73
N LEU A 361 -2.55 -11.44 17.09
CA LEU A 361 -1.66 -11.52 15.94
C LEU A 361 -0.31 -12.17 16.31
N GLU A 362 0.26 -11.82 17.47
CA GLU A 362 1.50 -12.40 17.99
C GLU A 362 1.36 -13.89 18.30
N ASP A 363 0.24 -14.32 18.89
CA ASP A 363 -0.03 -15.74 19.16
C ASP A 363 -0.09 -16.54 17.86
N VAL A 364 -0.87 -16.07 16.87
CA VAL A 364 -0.97 -16.74 15.58
C VAL A 364 0.37 -16.75 14.85
N GLY A 365 1.06 -15.61 14.78
CA GLY A 365 2.35 -15.52 14.10
C GLY A 365 3.42 -16.37 14.74
N CYS A 366 3.52 -16.33 16.05
CA CYS A 366 4.55 -17.07 16.76
C CYS A 366 4.27 -18.59 16.81
N ASN A 367 3.05 -18.99 17.19
CA ASN A 367 2.76 -20.40 17.45
C ASN A 367 2.30 -21.15 16.19
N HIS A 368 1.48 -20.52 15.33
CA HIS A 368 0.89 -21.18 14.16
C HIS A 368 1.63 -20.91 12.83
N ILE A 369 2.59 -19.97 12.81
CA ILE A 369 3.40 -19.71 11.63
C ILE A 369 4.86 -20.08 11.92
N ILE A 370 5.49 -19.41 12.89
CA ILE A 370 6.94 -19.53 13.11
C ILE A 370 7.29 -20.93 13.67
N GLU A 371 6.67 -21.37 14.76
CA GLU A 371 7.05 -22.64 15.41
C GLU A 371 6.63 -23.85 14.57
N GLU A 372 5.45 -23.84 13.94
CA GLU A 372 5.08 -24.93 13.02
C GLU A 372 6.06 -25.01 11.84
N ARG A 373 6.47 -23.86 11.28
CA ARG A 373 7.43 -23.85 10.18
C ARG A 373 8.81 -24.31 10.59
N ARG A 374 9.27 -23.92 11.78
CA ARG A 374 10.53 -24.41 12.36
C ARG A 374 10.55 -25.94 12.48
N ALA A 375 9.49 -26.52 13.03
CA ALA A 375 9.35 -27.97 13.15
C ALA A 375 9.37 -28.68 11.78
N GLN A 376 8.69 -28.10 10.76
CA GLN A 376 8.74 -28.63 9.39
C GLN A 376 10.15 -28.59 8.79
N LEU A 377 10.90 -27.50 9.02
CA LEU A 377 12.27 -27.37 8.51
C LEU A 377 13.23 -28.38 9.19
N GLU A 378 13.07 -28.63 10.48
CA GLU A 378 13.82 -29.66 11.20
C GLU A 378 13.50 -31.06 10.64
N GLU A 379 12.23 -31.38 10.41
CA GLU A 379 11.82 -32.61 9.78
C GLU A 379 12.40 -32.76 8.35
N ASN A 380 12.31 -31.68 7.53
CA ASN A 380 12.88 -31.70 6.19
C ASN A 380 14.40 -31.89 6.20
N ALA A 381 15.11 -31.28 7.13
CA ALA A 381 16.55 -31.45 7.30
C ALA A 381 16.95 -32.90 7.60
N THR A 382 16.16 -33.63 8.40
CA THR A 382 16.39 -35.08 8.64
C THR A 382 16.25 -35.91 7.36
N LYS A 383 15.50 -35.43 6.37
CA LYS A 383 15.31 -36.04 5.06
C LYS A 383 16.33 -35.55 4.01
N GLY A 384 17.27 -34.67 4.41
CA GLY A 384 18.28 -34.08 3.54
C GLY A 384 17.78 -32.93 2.65
N ASP A 385 16.59 -32.41 2.91
CA ASP A 385 16.04 -31.26 2.18
C ASP A 385 16.31 -29.95 2.93
N LEU A 386 17.26 -29.18 2.42
CA LEU A 386 17.70 -27.89 2.98
C LEU A 386 17.23 -26.67 2.15
N ARG A 387 16.30 -26.84 1.20
CA ARG A 387 15.83 -25.76 0.33
C ARG A 387 14.95 -24.79 1.08
N ASP A 388 14.97 -23.52 0.67
CA ASP A 388 14.02 -22.50 1.10
C ASP A 388 12.81 -22.53 0.16
N TYR A 389 11.62 -22.71 0.74
CA TYR A 389 10.35 -22.73 0.01
C TYR A 389 9.55 -21.44 0.14
N CYS A 390 9.90 -20.61 1.13
CA CYS A 390 9.23 -19.34 1.39
C CYS A 390 10.18 -18.35 2.07
N LEU A 391 9.74 -17.13 2.26
CA LEU A 391 10.53 -16.07 2.90
C LEU A 391 10.91 -16.44 4.35
N LEU A 392 9.97 -17.03 5.10
CA LEU A 392 10.18 -17.39 6.49
C LEU A 392 11.34 -18.39 6.66
N ASP A 393 11.57 -19.28 5.69
CA ASP A 393 12.67 -20.23 5.73
C ASP A 393 14.03 -19.53 5.79
N SER A 394 14.17 -18.46 4.99
CA SER A 394 15.38 -17.64 4.99
C SER A 394 15.60 -16.91 6.32
N LEU A 395 14.52 -16.45 6.96
CA LEU A 395 14.60 -15.80 8.28
C LEU A 395 14.94 -16.79 9.39
N LEU A 396 14.35 -17.99 9.37
CA LEU A 396 14.59 -19.03 10.38
C LEU A 396 16.00 -19.65 10.32
N ARG A 397 16.66 -19.55 9.14
CA ARG A 397 18.06 -20.00 8.94
C ARG A 397 19.06 -18.87 9.05
N ALA A 398 18.60 -17.63 9.15
CA ALA A 398 19.50 -16.49 9.31
C ALA A 398 20.10 -16.48 10.71
N THR A 399 21.33 -15.99 10.78
CA THR A 399 22.06 -15.78 12.03
C THR A 399 22.40 -14.30 12.19
N ASP A 400 22.55 -13.87 13.43
CA ASP A 400 23.07 -12.57 13.78
C ASP A 400 24.60 -12.47 13.52
N GLU A 401 25.19 -11.33 13.86
CA GLU A 401 26.64 -11.08 13.71
C GLU A 401 27.54 -11.99 14.58
N ASN A 402 26.97 -12.67 15.59
CA ASN A 402 27.69 -13.63 16.45
C ASN A 402 27.55 -15.08 15.93
N GLY A 403 26.73 -15.31 14.89
CA GLY A 403 26.43 -16.63 14.38
C GLY A 403 25.26 -17.32 15.09
N ASP A 404 24.58 -16.64 16.01
CA ASP A 404 23.41 -17.16 16.72
C ASP A 404 22.14 -17.00 15.88
N PRO A 405 21.16 -17.91 15.98
CA PRO A 405 19.85 -17.77 15.31
C PRO A 405 19.16 -16.46 15.69
N LEU A 406 18.45 -15.85 14.74
CA LEU A 406 17.69 -14.64 15.02
C LEU A 406 16.71 -14.83 16.20
N PRO A 407 16.63 -13.85 17.13
CA PRO A 407 15.67 -13.89 18.22
C PRO A 407 14.23 -14.05 17.69
N ARG A 408 13.39 -14.79 18.42
CA ARG A 408 11.99 -15.02 18.05
C ARG A 408 11.21 -13.71 17.81
N ASP A 409 11.42 -12.71 18.66
CA ASP A 409 10.76 -11.41 18.54
C ASP A 409 11.16 -10.66 17.27
N ASP A 410 12.38 -10.86 16.78
CA ASP A 410 12.86 -10.22 15.54
C ASP A 410 12.21 -10.88 14.33
N VAL A 411 12.17 -12.23 14.30
CA VAL A 411 11.48 -13.00 13.26
C VAL A 411 9.98 -12.64 13.26
N TRP A 412 9.36 -12.55 14.45
CA TRP A 412 7.96 -12.16 14.58
C TRP A 412 7.70 -10.74 14.04
N GLY A 413 8.57 -9.79 14.34
CA GLY A 413 8.46 -8.43 13.81
C GLY A 413 8.40 -8.40 12.28
N ASP A 414 9.27 -9.15 11.60
CA ASP A 414 9.29 -9.24 10.14
C ASP A 414 8.07 -9.99 9.58
N VAL A 415 7.65 -11.10 10.22
CA VAL A 415 6.44 -11.85 9.85
C VAL A 415 5.20 -10.97 9.92
N ASN A 416 5.03 -10.25 11.04
CA ASN A 416 3.90 -9.33 11.23
C ASN A 416 3.88 -8.22 10.19
N ASP A 417 5.03 -7.58 9.92
CA ASP A 417 5.14 -6.51 8.94
C ASP A 417 4.78 -6.98 7.52
N ILE A 418 5.25 -8.17 7.12
CA ILE A 418 4.98 -8.72 5.79
C ILE A 418 3.51 -9.10 5.66
N MET A 419 2.93 -9.71 6.69
CA MET A 419 1.54 -10.11 6.71
C MET A 419 0.61 -8.88 6.65
N ALA A 420 0.86 -7.88 7.48
CA ALA A 420 0.10 -6.62 7.50
C ALA A 420 0.22 -5.85 6.19
N ALA A 421 1.45 -5.69 5.66
CA ALA A 421 1.68 -4.93 4.45
C ALA A 421 1.17 -5.61 3.18
N GLY A 422 1.26 -6.95 3.11
CA GLY A 422 0.99 -7.70 1.88
C GLY A 422 -0.49 -7.88 1.58
N HIS A 423 -1.38 -7.88 2.58
CA HIS A 423 -2.80 -8.11 2.32
C HIS A 423 -3.59 -6.82 2.10
N ARG A 424 -3.66 -5.89 3.06
CA ARG A 424 -4.54 -4.70 2.97
C ARG A 424 -4.21 -3.77 1.80
N THR A 425 -2.93 -3.51 1.55
CA THR A 425 -2.52 -2.58 0.48
C THR A 425 -2.85 -3.13 -0.91
N THR A 426 -2.64 -4.44 -1.11
CA THR A 426 -2.95 -5.11 -2.38
C THR A 426 -4.46 -5.26 -2.55
N ALA A 427 -5.18 -5.62 -1.48
CA ALA A 427 -6.64 -5.70 -1.46
C ALA A 427 -7.29 -4.38 -1.83
N SER A 428 -6.89 -3.28 -1.18
CA SER A 428 -7.49 -1.97 -1.44
C SER A 428 -7.26 -1.48 -2.87
N ASN A 429 -6.09 -1.78 -3.46
CA ASN A 429 -5.85 -1.45 -4.86
C ASN A 429 -6.77 -2.28 -5.79
N LEU A 430 -6.95 -3.57 -5.52
CA LEU A 430 -7.87 -4.42 -6.29
C LEU A 430 -9.33 -3.96 -6.14
N THR A 431 -9.76 -3.61 -4.93
CA THR A 431 -11.07 -3.03 -4.61
C THR A 431 -11.36 -1.79 -5.44
N VAL A 432 -10.44 -0.82 -5.45
CA VAL A 432 -10.56 0.42 -6.24
C VAL A 432 -10.65 0.12 -7.73
N ASN A 433 -9.84 -0.79 -8.25
CA ASN A 433 -9.89 -1.18 -9.66
C ASN A 433 -11.27 -1.76 -10.03
N LEU A 434 -11.80 -2.71 -9.27
CA LEU A 434 -13.10 -3.34 -9.56
C LEU A 434 -14.26 -2.34 -9.43
N HIS A 435 -14.21 -1.45 -8.43
CA HIS A 435 -15.18 -0.37 -8.28
C HIS A 435 -15.20 0.56 -9.52
N HIS A 436 -14.04 1.01 -10.00
CA HIS A 436 -13.96 1.87 -11.18
C HIS A 436 -14.36 1.13 -12.47
N LEU A 437 -13.89 -0.11 -12.64
CA LEU A 437 -14.28 -0.90 -13.83
C LEU A 437 -15.79 -1.14 -13.91
N SER A 438 -16.48 -1.31 -12.78
CA SER A 438 -17.94 -1.45 -12.77
C SER A 438 -18.68 -0.21 -13.29
N ARG A 439 -18.03 0.96 -13.28
CA ARG A 439 -18.55 2.28 -13.69
C ARG A 439 -17.98 2.78 -15.01
N MET A 440 -16.93 2.14 -15.49
CA MET A 440 -16.20 2.53 -16.71
C MET A 440 -16.18 1.35 -17.71
N PRO A 441 -17.31 1.04 -18.35
CA PRO A 441 -17.44 -0.16 -19.21
C PRO A 441 -16.45 -0.15 -20.39
N GLU A 442 -16.05 1.03 -20.87
CA GLU A 442 -15.06 1.14 -21.95
C GLU A 442 -13.65 0.73 -21.49
N ILE A 443 -13.25 1.10 -20.27
CA ILE A 443 -11.97 0.67 -19.69
C ILE A 443 -12.01 -0.83 -19.45
N GLN A 444 -13.11 -1.35 -18.87
CA GLN A 444 -13.28 -2.76 -18.62
C GLN A 444 -13.26 -3.57 -19.93
N ARG A 445 -13.88 -3.06 -21.01
CA ARG A 445 -13.87 -3.69 -22.34
C ARG A 445 -12.45 -3.81 -22.89
N LYS A 446 -11.64 -2.72 -22.81
CA LYS A 446 -10.23 -2.74 -23.24
C LYS A 446 -9.42 -3.79 -22.47
N VAL A 447 -9.63 -3.91 -21.14
CA VAL A 447 -8.99 -4.98 -20.33
C VAL A 447 -9.44 -6.37 -20.81
N ALA A 448 -10.74 -6.57 -21.04
CA ALA A 448 -11.27 -7.85 -21.52
C ALA A 448 -10.70 -8.23 -22.89
N GLU A 449 -10.61 -7.29 -23.82
CA GLU A 449 -10.01 -7.48 -25.16
C GLU A 449 -8.53 -7.86 -25.06
N GLU A 450 -7.78 -7.19 -24.18
CA GLU A 450 -6.36 -7.51 -23.94
C GLU A 450 -6.22 -8.94 -23.39
N VAL A 451 -7.00 -9.31 -22.39
CA VAL A 451 -6.94 -10.64 -21.76
C VAL A 451 -7.39 -11.74 -22.72
N ALA A 452 -8.28 -11.44 -23.70
CA ALA A 452 -8.71 -12.39 -24.71
C ALA A 452 -7.55 -12.96 -25.54
N CYS A 453 -6.43 -12.24 -25.71
CA CYS A 453 -5.23 -12.73 -26.40
C CYS A 453 -4.60 -13.96 -25.72
N LEU A 454 -4.93 -14.23 -24.46
CA LEU A 454 -4.48 -15.41 -23.72
C LEU A 454 -5.27 -16.70 -24.05
N ASN A 455 -6.27 -16.62 -24.97
CA ASN A 455 -7.06 -17.75 -25.44
C ASN A 455 -7.69 -18.60 -24.32
N GLY A 456 -8.21 -17.95 -23.28
CA GLY A 456 -8.85 -18.58 -22.13
C GLY A 456 -7.89 -19.18 -21.08
N ARG A 457 -6.58 -19.19 -21.34
CA ARG A 457 -5.57 -19.55 -20.34
C ARG A 457 -5.53 -18.49 -19.23
N ALA A 458 -5.31 -18.93 -17.99
CA ALA A 458 -5.13 -18.02 -16.86
C ALA A 458 -3.94 -17.05 -17.09
N PRO A 459 -4.09 -15.77 -16.75
CA PRO A 459 -2.99 -14.80 -16.75
C PRO A 459 -1.90 -15.19 -15.74
N THR A 460 -0.64 -14.94 -16.08
CA THR A 460 0.54 -15.25 -15.26
C THR A 460 1.41 -14.02 -15.06
N PHE A 461 2.33 -14.05 -14.08
CA PHE A 461 3.35 -13.02 -13.93
C PHE A 461 4.21 -12.85 -15.18
N LYS A 462 4.50 -13.97 -15.85
CA LYS A 462 5.26 -13.95 -17.10
C LYS A 462 4.52 -13.19 -18.21
N ASP A 463 3.22 -13.28 -18.31
CA ASP A 463 2.44 -12.53 -19.29
C ASP A 463 2.54 -11.02 -19.08
N VAL A 464 2.57 -10.58 -17.81
CA VAL A 464 2.78 -9.17 -17.47
C VAL A 464 4.21 -8.73 -17.79
N GLN A 465 5.20 -9.54 -17.44
CA GLN A 465 6.61 -9.26 -17.72
C GLN A 465 6.95 -9.27 -19.22
N ASP A 466 6.32 -10.16 -19.98
CA ASP A 466 6.46 -10.25 -21.45
C ASP A 466 5.67 -9.12 -22.18
N GLY A 467 5.00 -8.23 -21.45
CA GLY A 467 4.25 -7.10 -22.03
C GLY A 467 2.97 -7.50 -22.75
N LYS A 468 2.32 -8.60 -22.37
CA LYS A 468 1.04 -9.05 -22.96
C LYS A 468 -0.18 -8.40 -22.31
N LEU A 469 -0.02 -7.79 -21.13
CA LEU A 469 -1.07 -7.13 -20.36
C LEU A 469 -0.74 -5.65 -20.04
N PRO A 470 -0.27 -4.85 -21.02
CA PRO A 470 0.19 -3.50 -20.78
C PRO A 470 -0.96 -2.56 -20.39
N TYR A 471 -2.16 -2.73 -20.97
CA TYR A 471 -3.32 -1.90 -20.63
C TYR A 471 -3.83 -2.19 -19.23
N THR A 472 -3.98 -3.47 -18.87
CA THR A 472 -4.37 -3.89 -17.51
C THR A 472 -3.37 -3.35 -16.47
N GLN A 473 -2.06 -3.40 -16.76
CA GLN A 473 -1.06 -2.84 -15.87
C GLN A 473 -1.18 -1.30 -15.73
N ARG A 474 -1.55 -0.59 -16.81
CA ARG A 474 -1.82 0.86 -16.76
C ARG A 474 -3.04 1.19 -15.91
N VAL A 475 -4.10 0.38 -15.97
CA VAL A 475 -5.28 0.50 -15.10
C VAL A 475 -4.88 0.40 -13.63
N VAL A 476 -4.07 -0.61 -13.28
CA VAL A 476 -3.55 -0.78 -11.91
C VAL A 476 -2.66 0.41 -11.48
N LYS A 477 -1.81 0.93 -12.37
CA LYS A 477 -0.97 2.11 -12.08
C LYS A 477 -1.81 3.36 -11.85
N GLU A 478 -2.87 3.58 -12.63
CA GLU A 478 -3.77 4.73 -12.48
C GLU A 478 -4.54 4.67 -11.16
N SER A 479 -5.00 3.48 -10.78
CA SER A 479 -5.60 3.26 -9.47
C SER A 479 -4.62 3.62 -8.34
N LEU A 480 -3.36 3.17 -8.42
CA LEU A 480 -2.32 3.50 -7.44
C LEU A 480 -1.97 4.99 -7.41
N ARG A 481 -2.02 5.68 -8.56
CA ARG A 481 -1.83 7.14 -8.62
C ARG A 481 -2.92 7.87 -7.85
N LYS A 482 -4.17 7.52 -8.14
CA LYS A 482 -5.35 8.22 -7.58
C LYS A 482 -5.63 7.79 -6.15
N TYR A 483 -5.41 6.52 -5.79
CA TYR A 483 -5.75 5.93 -4.50
C TYR A 483 -4.57 5.12 -3.93
N ALA A 484 -3.42 5.79 -3.73
CA ALA A 484 -2.27 5.14 -3.11
C ALA A 484 -2.68 4.52 -1.76
N PRO A 485 -2.51 3.20 -1.54
CA PRO A 485 -2.91 2.56 -0.29
C PRO A 485 -2.28 3.16 0.97
N ILE A 486 -1.06 3.65 0.85
CA ILE A 486 -0.36 4.44 1.88
C ILE A 486 -0.22 5.87 1.33
N ASN A 487 -0.89 6.81 1.98
CA ASN A 487 -0.96 8.18 1.50
C ASN A 487 0.23 9.06 1.92
N LEU A 488 0.95 8.70 2.99
CA LEU A 488 2.07 9.46 3.57
C LEU A 488 3.30 8.58 3.77
N PHE A 489 4.50 9.12 3.51
CA PHE A 489 5.78 8.47 3.81
C PHE A 489 6.83 9.46 4.32
N PRO A 490 6.58 10.13 5.45
CA PRO A 490 7.43 11.20 5.96
C PRO A 490 8.82 10.72 6.36
N ARG A 491 9.78 11.68 6.40
CA ARG A 491 11.17 11.45 6.80
C ARG A 491 11.57 12.40 7.90
N LEU A 492 12.31 11.88 8.89
CA LEU A 492 12.96 12.70 9.91
C LEU A 492 14.34 13.16 9.41
N VAL A 493 14.72 14.36 9.80
CA VAL A 493 16.04 14.96 9.53
C VAL A 493 17.00 14.53 10.63
N GLU A 494 18.14 13.94 10.25
CA GLU A 494 19.18 13.52 11.21
C GLU A 494 20.21 14.61 11.47
N ASP A 495 20.69 15.29 10.42
CA ASP A 495 21.67 16.35 10.51
C ASP A 495 21.14 17.64 9.87
N ARG A 496 21.73 18.78 10.25
CA ARG A 496 21.41 20.08 9.65
C ARG A 496 21.69 20.05 8.14
N ASP A 497 20.72 20.52 7.36
CA ASP A 497 20.80 20.57 5.90
C ASP A 497 20.10 21.80 5.33
N VAL A 498 20.37 22.10 4.07
CA VAL A 498 19.65 23.10 3.27
C VAL A 498 19.07 22.39 2.05
N LEU A 499 17.76 22.31 2.00
CA LEU A 499 17.07 21.69 0.86
C LEU A 499 17.30 22.52 -0.42
N PRO A 500 17.22 21.92 -1.62
CA PRO A 500 17.31 22.66 -2.89
C PRO A 500 16.30 23.82 -2.99
N SER A 501 15.17 23.74 -2.29
CA SER A 501 14.18 24.80 -2.14
C SER A 501 14.58 25.95 -1.19
N GLY A 502 15.80 25.94 -0.66
CA GLY A 502 16.31 26.94 0.27
C GLY A 502 15.86 26.80 1.73
N HIS A 503 15.00 25.81 2.05
CA HIS A 503 14.59 25.56 3.44
C HIS A 503 15.74 25.00 4.27
N VAL A 504 16.04 25.66 5.39
CA VAL A 504 17.03 25.19 6.37
C VAL A 504 16.35 24.25 7.34
N VAL A 505 16.76 22.99 7.37
CA VAL A 505 16.26 21.95 8.27
C VAL A 505 17.32 21.53 9.28
N ARG A 506 16.89 21.06 10.45
CA ARG A 506 17.73 20.70 11.60
C ARG A 506 17.36 19.32 12.13
N PRO A 507 18.22 18.68 12.93
CA PRO A 507 17.87 17.42 13.59
C PRO A 507 16.52 17.49 14.31
N GLY A 508 15.66 16.50 14.03
CA GLY A 508 14.30 16.41 14.56
C GLY A 508 13.21 17.09 13.73
N ASP A 509 13.56 17.95 12.78
CA ASP A 509 12.62 18.43 11.77
C ASP A 509 12.18 17.26 10.87
N PHE A 510 11.08 17.42 10.13
CA PHE A 510 10.61 16.36 9.24
C PHE A 510 10.14 16.89 7.90
N ILE A 511 10.33 16.04 6.89
CA ILE A 511 9.85 16.27 5.53
C ILE A 511 8.59 15.44 5.34
N LEU A 512 7.49 16.10 5.05
CA LEU A 512 6.20 15.48 4.78
C LEU A 512 6.10 15.16 3.29
N LEU A 513 6.10 13.87 2.96
CA LEU A 513 5.98 13.33 1.62
C LEU A 513 4.65 12.56 1.50
N SER A 514 3.94 12.75 0.38
CA SER A 514 2.64 12.12 0.17
C SER A 514 2.50 11.56 -1.25
N SER A 515 2.34 10.24 -1.36
CA SER A 515 2.01 9.59 -2.64
C SER A 515 0.67 10.08 -3.20
N TRP A 516 -0.31 10.32 -2.33
CA TRP A 516 -1.64 10.80 -2.72
C TRP A 516 -1.61 12.23 -3.25
N ALA A 517 -0.93 13.16 -2.56
CA ALA A 517 -0.82 14.55 -3.00
C ALA A 517 0.03 14.67 -4.27
N MET A 518 1.14 13.94 -4.37
CA MET A 518 1.96 13.89 -5.59
C MET A 518 1.20 13.32 -6.77
N GLY A 519 0.40 12.27 -6.58
CA GLY A 519 -0.46 11.69 -7.61
C GLY A 519 -1.58 12.64 -8.08
N ARG A 520 -1.83 13.74 -7.35
CA ARG A 520 -2.83 14.76 -7.69
C ARG A 520 -2.25 16.14 -7.97
N ASN A 521 -0.92 16.26 -7.98
CA ASN A 521 -0.29 17.54 -8.33
C ASN A 521 -0.65 17.92 -9.77
N PRO A 522 -1.45 18.99 -10.01
CA PRO A 522 -1.93 19.35 -11.35
C PRO A 522 -0.83 19.91 -12.25
N ARG A 523 0.28 20.35 -11.68
CA ARG A 523 1.46 20.69 -12.47
C ARG A 523 2.03 19.45 -13.18
N VAL A 524 1.98 18.29 -12.50
CA VAL A 524 2.47 17.00 -13.04
C VAL A 524 1.40 16.29 -13.85
N TRP A 525 0.17 16.20 -13.33
CA TRP A 525 -0.92 15.42 -13.88
C TRP A 525 -2.03 16.32 -14.40
N ALA A 526 -2.19 16.37 -15.73
CA ALA A 526 -3.34 17.06 -16.34
C ALA A 526 -4.63 16.36 -15.91
N ASP A 527 -5.66 17.12 -15.51
CA ASP A 527 -6.92 16.59 -14.98
C ASP A 527 -6.69 15.45 -13.94
N PRO A 528 -6.09 15.76 -12.78
CA PRO A 528 -5.62 14.75 -11.83
C PRO A 528 -6.74 13.93 -11.22
N ASP A 529 -8.00 14.42 -11.25
CA ASP A 529 -9.16 13.71 -10.70
C ASP A 529 -9.79 12.74 -11.69
N ALA A 530 -9.50 12.85 -12.99
CA ALA A 530 -9.92 11.85 -13.96
C ALA A 530 -9.14 10.52 -13.76
N PHE A 531 -9.87 9.40 -13.95
CA PHE A 531 -9.26 8.07 -13.99
C PHE A 531 -8.94 7.71 -15.44
N ASP A 532 -7.69 7.90 -15.83
CA ASP A 532 -7.22 7.72 -17.21
C ASP A 532 -5.96 6.84 -17.27
N PRO A 533 -6.10 5.54 -17.58
CA PRO A 533 -4.96 4.63 -17.71
C PRO A 533 -3.98 4.99 -18.82
N ASP A 534 -4.43 5.74 -19.84
CA ASP A 534 -3.59 6.09 -20.98
C ASP A 534 -2.52 7.13 -20.64
N ARG A 535 -2.57 7.78 -19.45
CA ARG A 535 -1.47 8.60 -18.88
C ARG A 535 -0.13 7.85 -18.82
N PHE A 536 -0.19 6.52 -18.64
CA PHE A 536 0.98 5.65 -18.51
C PHE A 536 1.43 5.02 -19.84
N THR A 537 1.00 5.54 -20.98
CA THR A 537 1.61 5.20 -22.27
C THR A 537 2.97 5.87 -22.40
N ASP A 538 3.91 5.25 -23.11
CA ASP A 538 5.24 5.82 -23.35
C ASP A 538 5.17 7.20 -24.02
N GLU A 539 4.18 7.39 -24.90
CA GLU A 539 3.94 8.67 -25.59
C GLU A 539 3.53 9.76 -24.60
N ASN A 540 2.52 9.48 -23.73
CA ASN A 540 2.02 10.45 -22.77
C ASN A 540 3.03 10.75 -21.67
N LEU A 541 3.82 9.75 -21.25
CA LEU A 541 4.91 9.96 -20.28
C LEU A 541 6.01 10.84 -20.87
N ARG A 542 6.39 10.67 -22.16
CA ARG A 542 7.35 11.54 -22.83
C ARG A 542 6.83 12.95 -23.01
N SER A 543 5.59 13.10 -23.48
CA SER A 543 4.95 14.41 -23.66
C SER A 543 4.87 15.18 -22.34
N ASN A 544 4.51 14.49 -21.26
CA ASN A 544 4.47 15.09 -19.92
C ASN A 544 5.88 15.49 -19.43
N ALA A 545 6.89 14.63 -19.65
CA ALA A 545 8.28 14.95 -19.31
C ALA A 545 8.80 16.15 -20.09
N GLU A 546 8.46 16.26 -21.37
CA GLU A 546 8.83 17.42 -22.20
C GLU A 546 8.19 18.70 -21.69
N ARG A 547 6.88 18.69 -21.37
CA ARG A 547 6.19 19.82 -20.80
C ARG A 547 6.83 20.28 -19.50
N LEU A 548 7.06 19.36 -18.57
CA LEU A 548 7.70 19.65 -17.29
C LEU A 548 9.12 20.17 -17.45
N ALA A 549 9.88 19.65 -18.43
CA ALA A 549 11.23 20.13 -18.72
C ALA A 549 11.23 21.57 -19.22
N ARG A 550 10.30 21.93 -20.13
CA ARG A 550 10.12 23.31 -20.62
C ARG A 550 9.72 24.26 -19.50
N GLU A 551 8.76 23.86 -18.67
CA GLU A 551 8.33 24.66 -17.50
C GLU A 551 9.47 24.87 -16.50
N SER A 552 10.26 23.82 -16.21
CA SER A 552 11.39 23.90 -15.27
C SER A 552 12.57 24.72 -15.81
N ALA A 553 12.77 24.73 -17.13
CA ALA A 553 13.82 25.49 -17.78
C ALA A 553 13.51 27.01 -17.82
N GLY A 554 12.23 27.39 -17.72
CA GLY A 554 11.76 28.79 -17.80
C GLY A 554 11.44 29.21 -19.23
N ALA A 555 10.67 30.33 -19.33
CA ALA A 555 10.12 30.80 -20.60
C ALA A 555 11.20 31.23 -21.64
N ASP A 556 12.37 31.65 -21.15
CA ASP A 556 13.47 32.15 -21.98
C ASP A 556 14.59 31.12 -22.16
N ALA A 557 14.37 29.88 -21.75
CA ALA A 557 15.40 28.82 -21.86
C ALA A 557 15.68 28.46 -23.32
N ASP A 558 16.96 28.28 -23.63
CA ASP A 558 17.37 27.74 -24.92
C ASP A 558 17.05 26.24 -25.07
N GLU A 559 16.97 25.77 -26.32
CA GLU A 559 16.68 24.38 -26.63
C GLU A 559 17.71 23.39 -26.02
N ALA A 560 18.94 23.82 -25.78
CA ALA A 560 19.98 22.99 -25.15
C ALA A 560 19.66 22.75 -23.66
N THR A 561 19.21 23.78 -22.94
CA THR A 561 18.76 23.69 -21.56
C THR A 561 17.51 22.79 -21.44
N ILE A 562 16.53 22.97 -22.33
CA ILE A 562 15.34 22.11 -22.38
C ILE A 562 15.72 20.66 -22.66
N ALA A 563 16.59 20.41 -23.65
CA ALA A 563 17.07 19.06 -23.97
C ALA A 563 17.80 18.39 -22.79
N MET A 564 18.60 19.14 -22.05
CA MET A 564 19.27 18.64 -20.84
C MET A 564 18.26 18.25 -19.77
N GLN A 565 17.23 19.07 -19.53
CA GLN A 565 16.16 18.74 -18.56
C GLN A 565 15.33 17.53 -19.03
N MET A 566 15.00 17.45 -20.32
CA MET A 566 14.31 16.28 -20.90
C MET A 566 15.13 15.01 -20.72
N GLU A 567 16.44 15.05 -20.98
CA GLU A 567 17.33 13.90 -20.79
C GLU A 567 17.38 13.48 -19.32
N ARG A 568 17.45 14.45 -18.41
CA ARG A 568 17.38 14.20 -16.95
C ARG A 568 16.07 13.49 -16.57
N MET A 569 14.92 13.99 -17.02
CA MET A 569 13.61 13.38 -16.77
C MET A 569 13.48 12.00 -17.43
N SER A 570 13.92 11.86 -18.67
CA SER A 570 13.91 10.57 -19.38
C SER A 570 14.75 9.51 -18.68
N ARG A 571 15.94 9.86 -18.17
CA ARG A 571 16.77 8.96 -17.35
C ARG A 571 16.08 8.56 -16.05
N ARG A 572 15.35 9.47 -15.39
CA ARG A 572 14.57 9.18 -14.20
C ARG A 572 13.48 8.15 -14.50
N ILE A 573 12.69 8.37 -15.55
CA ILE A 573 11.61 7.47 -15.97
C ILE A 573 12.17 6.11 -16.39
N ALA A 574 13.19 6.07 -17.25
CA ALA A 574 13.82 4.84 -17.70
C ALA A 574 14.50 4.06 -16.57
N GLY A 575 15.07 4.76 -15.58
CA GLY A 575 15.67 4.16 -14.40
C GLY A 575 14.66 3.68 -13.35
N GLY A 576 13.34 3.73 -13.60
CA GLY A 576 12.30 3.44 -12.63
C GLY A 576 12.29 4.39 -11.44
N ARG A 577 12.87 5.58 -11.59
CA ARG A 577 12.98 6.63 -10.57
C ARG A 577 12.12 7.84 -10.95
N ASP A 578 10.89 7.57 -11.31
CA ASP A 578 9.91 8.63 -11.53
C ASP A 578 9.41 9.15 -10.17
N PHE A 579 9.98 10.29 -9.74
CA PHE A 579 9.62 10.92 -8.48
C PHE A 579 8.29 11.67 -8.53
N THR A 580 7.65 11.71 -9.69
CA THR A 580 6.28 12.21 -9.85
C THR A 580 5.24 11.15 -9.48
N TYR A 581 5.64 9.87 -9.50
CA TYR A 581 4.79 8.70 -9.24
C TYR A 581 5.42 7.78 -8.19
N THR A 582 5.00 7.92 -6.94
CA THR A 582 5.62 7.25 -5.79
C THR A 582 4.67 6.41 -4.93
N PRO A 583 3.77 5.57 -5.51
CA PRO A 583 2.80 4.80 -4.71
C PRO A 583 3.46 3.77 -3.78
N PHE A 584 4.71 3.39 -4.08
CA PHE A 584 5.52 2.47 -3.27
C PHE A 584 6.60 3.20 -2.43
N GLY A 585 6.47 4.52 -2.27
CA GLY A 585 7.51 5.36 -1.69
C GLY A 585 8.77 5.40 -2.57
N SER A 586 9.89 5.89 -2.02
CA SER A 586 11.14 6.02 -2.78
C SER A 586 12.38 5.83 -1.90
N GLY A 587 13.52 5.49 -2.53
CA GLY A 587 14.82 5.37 -1.89
C GLY A 587 15.01 4.12 -1.02
N PRO A 588 15.95 4.15 -0.06
CA PRO A 588 16.28 2.99 0.78
C PRO A 588 15.12 2.45 1.60
N ARG A 589 14.04 3.22 1.73
CA ARG A 589 12.83 2.87 2.49
C ARG A 589 11.63 2.60 1.58
N SER A 590 11.82 2.43 0.26
CA SER A 590 10.75 2.04 -0.68
C SER A 590 10.17 0.67 -0.34
N CYS A 591 8.98 0.36 -0.85
CA CYS A 591 8.34 -0.94 -0.64
C CYS A 591 9.20 -2.08 -1.20
N ILE A 592 9.43 -3.13 -0.40
CA ILE A 592 10.18 -4.32 -0.85
C ILE A 592 9.36 -5.21 -1.78
N GLY A 593 8.03 -5.21 -1.59
CA GLY A 593 7.08 -6.01 -2.38
C GLY A 593 6.47 -5.25 -3.57
N GLY A 594 6.97 -4.05 -3.94
CA GLY A 594 6.32 -3.22 -4.95
C GLY A 594 6.14 -3.90 -6.31
N THR A 595 7.19 -4.57 -6.80
CA THR A 595 7.13 -5.35 -8.05
C THR A 595 6.14 -6.50 -7.95
N PHE A 596 6.19 -7.26 -6.85
CA PHE A 596 5.26 -8.35 -6.59
C PHE A 596 3.80 -7.85 -6.55
N ALA A 597 3.53 -6.78 -5.79
CA ALA A 597 2.19 -6.21 -5.66
C ALA A 597 1.62 -5.77 -7.02
N LEU A 598 2.42 -5.13 -7.87
CA LEU A 598 2.00 -4.73 -9.21
C LEU A 598 1.68 -5.94 -10.10
N LEU A 599 2.54 -6.98 -10.09
CA LEU A 599 2.31 -8.23 -10.83
C LEU A 599 1.06 -8.94 -10.32
N ALA A 600 0.95 -9.15 -9.01
CA ALA A 600 -0.17 -9.87 -8.41
C ALA A 600 -1.51 -9.16 -8.63
N THR A 601 -1.58 -7.83 -8.47
CA THR A 601 -2.82 -7.08 -8.73
C THR A 601 -3.19 -7.13 -10.20
N THR A 602 -2.20 -7.03 -11.12
CA THR A 602 -2.45 -7.10 -12.56
C THR A 602 -3.01 -8.48 -12.97
N VAL A 603 -2.41 -9.56 -12.46
CA VAL A 603 -2.88 -10.94 -12.72
C VAL A 603 -4.26 -11.18 -12.11
N ASN A 604 -4.49 -10.76 -10.87
CA ASN A 604 -5.80 -10.89 -10.22
C ASN A 604 -6.89 -10.14 -11.01
N LEU A 605 -6.65 -8.88 -11.37
CA LEU A 605 -7.58 -8.07 -12.13
C LEU A 605 -7.88 -8.67 -13.52
N ALA A 606 -6.82 -9.08 -14.23
CA ALA A 606 -6.95 -9.76 -15.53
C ALA A 606 -7.76 -11.05 -15.43
N SER A 607 -7.52 -11.89 -14.41
CA SER A 607 -8.24 -13.13 -14.16
C SER A 607 -9.73 -12.89 -13.86
N MET A 608 -10.01 -11.86 -13.05
CA MET A 608 -11.38 -11.47 -12.71
C MET A 608 -12.15 -10.97 -13.94
N VAL A 609 -11.55 -10.06 -14.74
CA VAL A 609 -12.19 -9.53 -15.97
C VAL A 609 -12.27 -10.59 -17.08
N GLN A 610 -11.35 -11.56 -17.12
CA GLN A 610 -11.44 -12.68 -18.05
C GLN A 610 -12.70 -13.52 -17.83
N ARG A 611 -13.12 -13.70 -16.57
CA ARG A 611 -14.21 -14.60 -16.19
C ARG A 611 -15.53 -13.88 -15.94
N PHE A 612 -15.48 -12.62 -15.51
CA PHE A 612 -16.66 -11.84 -15.12
C PHE A 612 -16.70 -10.47 -15.81
N GLU A 613 -17.91 -9.99 -15.98
CA GLU A 613 -18.22 -8.60 -16.27
C GLU A 613 -18.74 -7.94 -14.99
N PHE A 614 -18.19 -6.78 -14.66
CA PHE A 614 -18.54 -6.04 -13.45
C PHE A 614 -19.45 -4.87 -13.79
N SER A 615 -20.51 -4.70 -13.02
CA SER A 615 -21.42 -3.57 -13.12
C SER A 615 -21.77 -3.04 -11.72
N VAL A 616 -22.39 -1.87 -11.69
CA VAL A 616 -22.81 -1.23 -10.44
C VAL A 616 -23.90 -2.08 -9.77
N ASP A 617 -23.78 -2.28 -8.45
CA ASP A 617 -24.88 -2.81 -7.63
C ASP A 617 -25.85 -1.65 -7.29
N PRO A 618 -27.04 -1.58 -7.88
CA PRO A 618 -27.94 -0.44 -7.71
C PRO A 618 -28.50 -0.32 -6.28
N GLU A 619 -28.46 -1.39 -5.49
CA GLU A 619 -28.95 -1.39 -4.11
C GLU A 619 -27.93 -0.79 -3.13
N LYS A 620 -26.64 -0.83 -3.50
CA LYS A 620 -25.52 -0.43 -2.63
C LYS A 620 -24.56 0.54 -3.30
N ASP A 621 -25.01 1.26 -4.33
CA ASP A 621 -24.18 2.20 -5.08
C ASP A 621 -23.85 3.47 -4.26
N PRO A 622 -22.58 3.68 -3.90
CA PRO A 622 -22.15 4.92 -3.23
C PRO A 622 -21.94 6.09 -4.21
N GLY A 623 -22.04 5.89 -5.51
CA GLY A 623 -21.70 6.84 -6.56
C GLY A 623 -20.34 6.57 -7.20
N PHE A 624 -19.86 7.51 -8.01
CA PHE A 624 -18.61 7.36 -8.75
C PHE A 624 -17.38 7.25 -7.83
N GLU A 625 -17.30 8.10 -6.82
CA GLU A 625 -16.25 8.06 -5.81
C GLU A 625 -16.62 7.10 -4.69
N LEU A 626 -15.78 6.09 -4.46
CA LEU A 626 -15.94 5.14 -3.38
C LEU A 626 -15.67 5.83 -2.03
N PRO A 627 -16.60 5.83 -1.07
CA PRO A 627 -16.35 6.38 0.26
C PRO A 627 -15.20 5.64 0.95
N PHE A 628 -14.16 6.39 1.31
CA PHE A 628 -12.98 5.84 1.96
C PHE A 628 -12.50 6.78 3.07
N PHE A 629 -11.62 6.28 3.92
CA PHE A 629 -10.76 7.09 4.77
C PHE A 629 -9.39 6.40 4.93
N TYR A 630 -8.43 7.16 5.46
CA TYR A 630 -7.13 6.59 5.81
C TYR A 630 -7.04 6.43 7.34
N ASP A 631 -6.88 5.20 7.77
CA ASP A 631 -6.37 4.88 9.11
C ASP A 631 -4.82 4.75 9.06
N THR A 632 -4.27 3.58 8.92
CA THR A 632 -2.88 3.33 8.52
C THR A 632 -2.76 3.09 7.01
N THR A 633 -3.85 2.64 6.38
CA THR A 633 -4.02 2.40 4.95
C THR A 633 -5.38 2.95 4.51
N ILE A 634 -5.63 2.97 3.20
CA ILE A 634 -6.98 3.27 2.69
C ILE A 634 -7.96 2.16 3.12
N THR A 635 -9.12 2.56 3.62
CA THR A 635 -10.17 1.70 4.17
C THR A 635 -11.53 2.11 3.63
N PHE A 636 -12.42 1.14 3.40
CA PHE A 636 -13.75 1.35 2.85
C PHE A 636 -14.81 0.94 3.88
N PRO A 637 -15.33 1.89 4.70
CA PRO A 637 -16.17 1.58 5.87
C PRO A 637 -17.51 0.93 5.54
N SER A 638 -18.00 1.13 4.31
CA SER A 638 -19.24 0.54 3.83
C SER A 638 -19.02 -0.67 2.90
N GLY A 639 -17.77 -1.16 2.80
CA GLY A 639 -17.39 -2.10 1.77
C GLY A 639 -17.38 -1.48 0.38
N ALA A 640 -17.19 -2.29 -0.64
CA ALA A 640 -17.26 -1.90 -2.05
C ALA A 640 -18.06 -2.96 -2.82
N HIS A 641 -19.29 -2.61 -3.20
CA HIS A 641 -20.22 -3.58 -3.76
C HIS A 641 -20.33 -3.43 -5.29
N VAL A 642 -20.27 -4.56 -5.99
CA VAL A 642 -20.45 -4.66 -7.42
C VAL A 642 -21.28 -5.90 -7.77
N LEU A 643 -21.88 -5.92 -8.95
CA LEU A 643 -22.45 -7.12 -9.54
C LEU A 643 -21.42 -7.78 -10.46
N ALA A 644 -21.13 -9.05 -10.22
CA ALA A 644 -20.26 -9.88 -11.04
C ALA A 644 -21.11 -10.82 -11.90
N THR A 645 -21.10 -10.63 -13.22
CA THR A 645 -21.82 -11.43 -14.21
C THR A 645 -20.85 -12.36 -14.94
N PRO A 646 -21.04 -13.69 -14.91
CA PRO A 646 -20.15 -14.62 -15.63
C PRO A 646 -20.16 -14.37 -17.15
N ARG A 647 -18.99 -14.34 -17.79
CA ARG A 647 -18.89 -14.17 -19.24
C ARG A 647 -19.30 -15.44 -20.00
N PRO A 648 -20.07 -15.33 -21.12
CA PRO A 648 -20.69 -16.47 -21.81
C PRO A 648 -19.73 -17.53 -22.36
N SER A 649 -18.49 -17.16 -22.67
CA SER A 649 -17.51 -18.05 -23.31
C SER A 649 -17.12 -19.27 -22.48
N ARG A 650 -17.24 -19.23 -21.16
CA ARG A 650 -16.95 -20.36 -20.26
C ARG A 650 -18.20 -21.20 -19.94
N LEU A 651 -19.35 -20.56 -19.73
CA LEU A 651 -20.63 -21.29 -19.51
C LEU A 651 -21.02 -22.15 -20.71
N GLY A 652 -20.63 -21.74 -21.93
CA GLY A 652 -20.86 -22.50 -23.14
C GLY A 652 -19.93 -23.70 -23.33
N ALA A 653 -18.64 -23.54 -22.99
CA ALA A 653 -17.64 -24.60 -23.12
C ALA A 653 -17.84 -25.73 -22.09
N GLU A 654 -18.23 -25.40 -20.86
CA GLU A 654 -18.51 -26.37 -19.81
C GLU A 654 -19.84 -27.11 -20.06
N ARG A 655 -20.89 -26.43 -20.57
CA ARG A 655 -22.14 -27.12 -21.01
C ARG A 655 -21.90 -28.07 -22.17
N ALA A 656 -20.96 -27.77 -23.05
CA ALA A 656 -20.55 -28.67 -24.13
C ALA A 656 -19.74 -29.87 -23.62
N ALA A 657 -19.01 -29.71 -22.53
CA ALA A 657 -18.23 -30.79 -21.88
C ALA A 657 -19.10 -31.69 -20.98
N GLU A 658 -20.18 -31.16 -20.40
CA GLU A 658 -21.15 -31.91 -19.58
C GLU A 658 -22.28 -32.56 -20.40
N ALA A 659 -22.43 -32.19 -21.67
CA ALA A 659 -23.39 -32.88 -22.55
C ALA A 659 -22.96 -34.34 -22.72
N PRO A 660 -23.84 -35.33 -22.41
CA PRO A 660 -23.50 -36.72 -22.60
C PRO A 660 -23.14 -36.96 -24.07
N ALA A 661 -21.99 -37.58 -24.31
CA ALA A 661 -21.60 -37.99 -25.65
C ALA A 661 -22.76 -38.78 -26.27
N GLU A 662 -23.48 -38.23 -27.28
CA GLU A 662 -24.46 -38.96 -28.05
C GLU A 662 -23.76 -40.20 -28.59
N GLN A 663 -24.17 -41.37 -28.09
CA GLN A 663 -23.73 -42.64 -28.65
C GLN A 663 -24.16 -42.67 -30.12
N PRO A 664 -23.29 -42.96 -31.07
CA PRO A 664 -23.69 -43.10 -32.46
C PRO A 664 -24.69 -44.24 -32.55
N ALA A 665 -25.90 -43.92 -33.04
CA ALA A 665 -26.95 -44.87 -33.28
C ALA A 665 -26.37 -46.03 -34.13
N ALA A 666 -26.40 -47.23 -33.60
CA ALA A 666 -26.01 -48.44 -34.32
C ALA A 666 -26.86 -48.57 -35.58
N ALA A 667 -26.24 -48.33 -36.71
CA ALA A 667 -26.85 -48.59 -38.03
C ALA A 667 -27.10 -50.12 -38.11
N GLY A 668 -28.34 -50.49 -37.92
CA GLY A 668 -28.81 -51.88 -38.07
C GLY A 668 -28.57 -52.39 -39.47
N ALA A 669 -27.87 -53.50 -39.54
CA ALA A 669 -27.72 -54.28 -40.73
C ALA A 669 -29.10 -54.83 -41.18
N ARG A 670 -29.40 -54.57 -42.41
CA ARG A 670 -30.21 -55.48 -43.27
C ARG A 670 -29.51 -55.64 -44.60
#